data_ddb53cef2ec25e30d7c4a00b01b1e58a
#
_entry.id   ddb53cef2ec25e30d7c4a00b01b1e58a
#
_cell.length_a   1.000
_cell.length_b   1.000
_cell.length_c   1.000
_cell.angle_alpha   90.00
_cell.angle_beta   90.00
_cell.angle_gamma   90.00
#
_symmetry.space_group_name_H-M   'P 1'
#
loop_
_entity.id
_entity.type
_entity.pdbx_description
1 polymer ?
#
loop_
_entity_poly.entity_id
_entity_poly.type
_entity_poly.pdbx_seq_one_letter_code
_entity_poly.pdbx_strand_id
1 'polypeptide(L)'
;MNSRESWVALQLSRIRPLIEPALAVTTVVALGGGGIAWLTASRQLADSFWIAGTVLAVVPAVAWVVAGLRRGQFGVDVIAVLSLVGTLLVGEYLAGALVAVMLAGGRALDSAAARRASHDLRALMERAPKFARRRAGTTVETIPLAEVVVDDLLVVGSGEVVPVDGRVADVVAVLDESALTGESVQVERGVGDPVRSGVVNAGGAFELRATATAEDSTYAGIVRLAQQAGAESAPLVRLADRYAAWFLPLALLLAGIAWLASGSPVRAVAVLVVATPCPLLLAAPVAIVSGLSRASRAGVIVRGGGALENLGQATTLVMDKTGTLTMGRPAVIDVVGAPGHTTTELLRLAASVDQYSPHVLAEAIVTEALTRGIHLSLPEDVVEESGRGVTATIEGRRIFVGKIPVGAVSGDWARAVINRARLDGAAVAWVCLDDTPSGAVLLRDPLRRHAPRTMRRLRDAGMNRLVMLTGDRAEPAREVATVLGLDEVYAEQTPADKVAAVRCERERAVTVMVGDGINDAPALAAATVGVAMGARGATASSEAADIVLTTDRLDRLADAMDIARWSRHIAVQSAVAGMSLSLLAMVVAAVGWLPPAAGALLQEGIDVAVILNALRALRGNTTDVEVPADTEKMLRRFSAEHDELRDTLGVLRDSADLLAAAPDATALQSLLTAHRLLVDRILPHEQAEETLLYPALARPLGGGEATATMSRTHAEIQRLADRIGAHAGLAEAAGAIQPDQIDDLLACLYGLYALLRLHFVQEEENYFTLAEAAPESDLNAGDESHPIAR
;
A
#
# COMPACT_ATOMS: atom_id res chain seq x y z
N MET A 1 10.17 39.24 14.69
CA MET A 1 9.98 38.37 15.88
C MET A 1 11.36 37.89 16.32
N ASN A 2 11.69 38.12 17.60
CA ASN A 2 13.06 38.24 18.11
C ASN A 2 13.90 36.95 18.02
N SER A 3 15.13 37.07 17.55
CA SER A 3 16.15 36.00 17.49
C SER A 3 16.51 35.37 18.86
N ARG A 4 16.16 36.00 19.97
CA ARG A 4 16.32 35.46 21.33
C ARG A 4 15.24 34.42 21.70
N GLU A 5 14.01 34.55 21.20
CA GLU A 5 12.95 33.54 21.43
C GLU A 5 13.19 32.24 20.66
N SER A 6 13.74 32.33 19.46
CA SER A 6 14.11 31.16 18.67
C SER A 6 15.28 30.36 19.27
N TRP A 7 16.26 31.08 19.90
CA TRP A 7 17.44 30.43 20.51
C TRP A 7 17.07 29.69 21.80
N VAL A 8 16.20 30.31 22.63
CA VAL A 8 15.69 29.66 23.85
C VAL A 8 14.81 28.46 23.52
N ALA A 9 13.98 28.54 22.48
CA ALA A 9 13.16 27.42 22.02
C ALA A 9 14.02 26.24 21.48
N LEU A 10 15.12 26.56 20.78
CA LEU A 10 16.07 25.56 20.27
C LEU A 10 16.89 24.88 21.37
N GLN A 11 17.31 25.63 22.40
CA GLN A 11 17.97 25.04 23.57
C GLN A 11 17.02 24.22 24.44
N LEU A 12 15.79 24.66 24.64
CA LEU A 12 14.77 23.89 25.38
C LEU A 12 14.40 22.59 24.65
N SER A 13 14.38 22.58 23.32
CA SER A 13 14.11 21.35 22.55
C SER A 13 15.25 20.32 22.67
N ARG A 14 16.48 20.72 22.84
CA ARG A 14 17.65 19.84 23.07
C ARG A 14 17.73 19.25 24.46
N ILE A 15 17.25 20.00 25.48
CA ILE A 15 17.34 19.61 26.89
C ILE A 15 16.12 18.76 27.31
N ARG A 16 14.96 18.95 26.65
CA ARG A 16 13.70 18.27 26.95
C ARG A 16 13.80 16.74 26.99
N PRO A 17 14.48 16.05 26.06
CA PRO A 17 14.59 14.57 26.07
C PRO A 17 15.42 14.01 27.24
N LEU A 18 16.19 14.84 27.93
CA LEU A 18 16.99 14.46 29.09
C LEU A 18 16.29 14.73 30.42
N ILE A 19 15.36 15.68 30.46
CA ILE A 19 14.64 16.09 31.70
C ILE A 19 13.70 14.96 32.16
N GLU A 20 12.94 14.37 31.26
CA GLU A 20 11.93 13.34 31.59
C GLU A 20 12.56 12.09 32.22
N PRO A 21 13.59 11.44 31.61
CA PRO A 21 14.25 10.32 32.24
C PRO A 21 15.02 10.70 33.55
N ALA A 22 15.60 11.89 33.59
CA ALA A 22 16.27 12.37 34.80
C ALA A 22 15.28 12.55 35.97
N LEU A 23 14.10 13.09 35.69
CA LEU A 23 13.02 13.24 36.67
C LEU A 23 12.53 11.85 37.16
N ALA A 24 12.34 10.89 36.24
CA ALA A 24 11.95 9.56 36.61
C ALA A 24 12.98 8.85 37.50
N VAL A 25 14.26 8.95 37.16
CA VAL A 25 15.33 8.38 37.99
C VAL A 25 15.37 9.04 39.37
N THR A 26 15.29 10.37 39.45
CA THR A 26 15.36 11.09 40.73
C THR A 26 14.15 10.82 41.64
N THR A 27 12.94 10.71 41.07
CA THR A 27 11.74 10.34 41.86
C THR A 27 11.78 8.89 42.34
N VAL A 28 12.28 7.95 41.54
CA VAL A 28 12.49 6.55 41.94
C VAL A 28 13.54 6.43 43.04
N VAL A 29 14.64 7.18 42.92
CA VAL A 29 15.68 7.23 44.00
C VAL A 29 15.11 7.79 45.27
N ALA A 30 14.30 8.86 45.22
CA ALA A 30 13.64 9.43 46.37
C ALA A 30 12.64 8.43 47.02
N LEU A 31 11.82 7.75 46.22
CA LEU A 31 10.90 6.72 46.71
C LEU A 31 11.65 5.54 47.38
N GLY A 32 12.69 5.02 46.73
CA GLY A 32 13.51 3.91 47.22
C GLY A 32 14.33 4.28 48.46
N GLY A 33 14.95 5.48 48.46
CA GLY A 33 15.67 6.02 49.60
C GLY A 33 14.77 6.20 50.84
N GLY A 34 13.56 6.73 50.67
CA GLY A 34 12.53 6.79 51.69
C GLY A 34 12.10 5.42 52.18
N GLY A 35 11.91 4.44 51.29
CA GLY A 35 11.60 3.05 51.64
C GLY A 35 12.70 2.39 52.51
N ILE A 36 13.98 2.56 52.15
CA ILE A 36 15.11 2.07 52.92
C ILE A 36 15.14 2.75 54.31
N ALA A 37 14.97 4.06 54.36
CA ALA A 37 14.92 4.81 55.61
C ALA A 37 13.75 4.34 56.51
N TRP A 38 12.62 4.02 55.96
CA TRP A 38 11.46 3.49 56.68
C TRP A 38 11.76 2.09 57.27
N LEU A 39 12.40 1.21 56.49
CA LEU A 39 12.83 -0.14 56.95
C LEU A 39 13.88 -0.08 58.05
N THR A 40 14.73 0.95 58.08
CA THR A 40 15.73 1.21 59.12
C THR A 40 15.19 1.96 60.33
N ALA A 41 13.86 2.04 60.50
CA ALA A 41 13.14 2.69 61.59
C ALA A 41 13.34 4.23 61.69
N SER A 42 13.83 4.91 60.63
CA SER A 42 14.03 6.35 60.56
C SER A 42 12.85 7.04 59.84
N ARG A 43 11.68 7.10 60.49
CA ARG A 43 10.45 7.67 59.83
C ARG A 43 10.64 9.12 59.35
N GLN A 44 11.30 9.97 60.11
CA GLN A 44 11.54 11.38 59.70
C GLN A 44 12.43 11.48 58.45
N LEU A 45 13.39 10.59 58.28
CA LEU A 45 14.24 10.53 57.12
C LEU A 45 13.44 9.98 55.91
N ALA A 46 12.58 9.00 56.11
CA ALA A 46 11.71 8.48 55.07
C ALA A 46 10.78 9.58 54.53
N ASP A 47 10.09 10.28 55.41
CA ASP A 47 9.21 11.38 55.03
C ASP A 47 9.96 12.48 54.29
N SER A 48 11.21 12.80 54.72
CA SER A 48 12.03 13.81 54.04
C SER A 48 12.37 13.44 52.58
N PHE A 49 12.71 12.16 52.32
CA PHE A 49 12.94 11.68 50.96
C PHE A 49 11.67 11.74 50.14
N TRP A 50 10.53 11.32 50.65
CA TRP A 50 9.25 11.33 49.93
C TRP A 50 8.76 12.75 49.68
N ILE A 51 8.88 13.65 50.63
CA ILE A 51 8.58 15.11 50.43
C ILE A 51 9.47 15.69 49.33
N ALA A 52 10.79 15.44 49.38
CA ALA A 52 11.72 15.96 48.37
C ALA A 52 11.40 15.47 46.96
N GLY A 53 11.10 14.17 46.81
CA GLY A 53 10.69 13.59 45.51
C GLY A 53 9.40 14.19 45.01
N THR A 54 8.40 14.35 45.88
CA THR A 54 7.11 14.95 45.52
C THR A 54 7.25 16.43 45.11
N VAL A 55 7.98 17.25 45.87
CA VAL A 55 8.23 18.66 45.55
C VAL A 55 8.98 18.81 44.24
N LEU A 56 9.99 17.97 44.01
CA LEU A 56 10.73 17.95 42.74
C LEU A 56 9.81 17.69 41.53
N ALA A 57 8.80 16.84 41.69
CA ALA A 57 7.82 16.52 40.65
C ALA A 57 6.77 17.63 40.43
N VAL A 58 6.36 18.36 41.50
CA VAL A 58 5.37 19.45 41.42
C VAL A 58 5.84 20.58 40.49
N VAL A 59 7.12 20.97 40.53
CA VAL A 59 7.64 22.08 39.73
C VAL A 59 7.45 21.88 38.21
N PRO A 60 7.92 20.77 37.61
CA PRO A 60 7.67 20.52 36.21
C PRO A 60 6.18 20.27 35.91
N ALA A 61 5.43 19.63 36.81
CA ALA A 61 4.00 19.41 36.64
C ALA A 61 3.21 20.71 36.47
N VAL A 62 3.49 21.70 37.35
CA VAL A 62 2.89 23.04 37.25
C VAL A 62 3.30 23.73 35.96
N ALA A 63 4.58 23.64 35.54
CA ALA A 63 5.03 24.20 34.27
C ALA A 63 4.29 23.60 33.07
N TRP A 64 4.02 22.29 33.06
CA TRP A 64 3.24 21.63 32.02
C TRP A 64 1.78 22.05 32.01
N VAL A 65 1.13 22.18 33.19
CA VAL A 65 -0.23 22.72 33.31
C VAL A 65 -0.31 24.14 32.75
N VAL A 66 0.61 25.03 33.13
CA VAL A 66 0.62 26.40 32.62
C VAL A 66 0.85 26.45 31.12
N ALA A 67 1.73 25.62 30.60
CA ALA A 67 1.97 25.49 29.15
C ALA A 67 0.74 24.94 28.40
N GLY A 68 0.01 23.99 28.99
CA GLY A 68 -1.26 23.45 28.47
C GLY A 68 -2.36 24.52 28.45
N LEU A 69 -2.58 25.22 29.54
CA LEU A 69 -3.57 26.30 29.66
C LEU A 69 -3.34 27.43 28.64
N ARG A 70 -2.07 27.82 28.41
CA ARG A 70 -1.70 28.82 27.40
C ARG A 70 -2.04 28.37 25.95
N ARG A 71 -2.16 27.06 25.73
CA ARG A 71 -2.55 26.46 24.44
C ARG A 71 -4.05 26.18 24.34
N GLY A 72 -4.84 26.53 25.37
CA GLY A 72 -6.27 26.26 25.44
C GLY A 72 -6.61 24.79 25.73
N GLN A 73 -5.65 24.03 26.21
CA GLN A 73 -5.82 22.61 26.57
C GLN A 73 -6.00 22.52 28.10
N PHE A 74 -7.21 22.19 28.52
CA PHE A 74 -7.51 21.85 29.92
C PHE A 74 -7.17 20.38 30.13
N GLY A 75 -5.92 20.09 30.49
CA GLY A 75 -5.39 18.74 30.53
C GLY A 75 -5.49 18.07 31.91
N VAL A 76 -5.24 16.83 31.87
CA VAL A 76 -5.13 15.83 32.94
C VAL A 76 -4.05 16.20 33.98
N ASP A 77 -3.03 16.93 33.56
CA ASP A 77 -1.93 17.36 34.40
C ASP A 77 -2.42 18.18 35.63
N VAL A 78 -3.62 18.79 35.54
CA VAL A 78 -4.23 19.50 36.67
C VAL A 78 -4.56 18.55 37.84
N ILE A 79 -5.11 17.36 37.56
CA ILE A 79 -5.40 16.37 38.59
C ILE A 79 -4.11 15.88 39.24
N ALA A 80 -3.07 15.64 38.45
CA ALA A 80 -1.77 15.20 38.96
C ALA A 80 -1.17 16.26 39.92
N VAL A 81 -1.23 17.54 39.56
CA VAL A 81 -0.79 18.65 40.46
C VAL A 81 -1.62 18.70 41.72
N LEU A 82 -2.96 18.59 41.64
CA LEU A 82 -3.85 18.58 42.80
C LEU A 82 -3.58 17.37 43.70
N SER A 83 -3.29 16.18 43.13
CA SER A 83 -2.94 14.97 43.88
C SER A 83 -1.59 15.14 44.61
N LEU A 84 -0.54 15.66 43.95
CA LEU A 84 0.77 15.89 44.54
C LEU A 84 0.71 16.93 45.67
N VAL A 85 0.03 18.06 45.44
CA VAL A 85 -0.13 19.09 46.46
C VAL A 85 -1.03 18.62 47.59
N GLY A 86 -2.12 17.91 47.28
CA GLY A 86 -3.06 17.36 48.24
C GLY A 86 -2.38 16.34 49.16
N THR A 87 -1.57 15.43 48.64
CA THR A 87 -0.82 14.43 49.44
C THR A 87 0.19 15.12 50.42
N LEU A 88 0.86 16.20 49.98
CA LEU A 88 1.75 16.98 50.84
C LEU A 88 0.98 17.68 51.98
N LEU A 89 -0.18 18.28 51.67
CA LEU A 89 -0.99 19.02 52.66
C LEU A 89 -1.62 18.11 53.74
N VAL A 90 -1.96 16.88 53.35
CA VAL A 90 -2.62 15.92 54.26
C VAL A 90 -1.62 15.03 54.98
N GLY A 91 -0.33 15.10 54.65
CA GLY A 91 0.73 14.29 55.29
C GLY A 91 0.87 12.88 54.76
N GLU A 92 0.30 12.57 53.56
CA GLU A 92 0.38 11.27 52.89
C GLU A 92 1.59 11.22 51.95
N TYR A 93 2.80 11.39 52.49
CA TYR A 93 4.05 11.62 51.76
C TYR A 93 4.44 10.41 50.86
N LEU A 94 4.19 9.19 51.35
CA LEU A 94 4.41 7.98 50.53
C LEU A 94 3.52 7.99 49.29
N ALA A 95 2.25 8.36 49.42
CA ALA A 95 1.34 8.46 48.31
C ALA A 95 1.80 9.53 47.30
N GLY A 96 2.26 10.69 47.82
CA GLY A 96 2.84 11.77 47.00
C GLY A 96 4.06 11.31 46.21
N ALA A 97 4.99 10.58 46.87
CA ALA A 97 6.16 10.03 46.17
C ALA A 97 5.81 8.99 45.10
N LEU A 98 4.80 8.16 45.36
CA LEU A 98 4.28 7.21 44.37
C LEU A 98 3.67 7.94 43.17
N VAL A 99 2.81 8.95 43.37
CA VAL A 99 2.25 9.79 42.29
C VAL A 99 3.36 10.52 41.52
N ALA A 100 4.43 10.99 42.21
CA ALA A 100 5.57 11.61 41.54
C ALA A 100 6.32 10.63 40.61
N VAL A 101 6.55 9.39 41.05
CA VAL A 101 7.13 8.32 40.20
C VAL A 101 6.20 7.97 39.06
N MET A 102 4.89 7.83 39.31
CA MET A 102 3.87 7.56 38.28
C MET A 102 3.88 8.63 37.20
N LEU A 103 3.84 9.93 37.56
CA LEU A 103 3.86 11.03 36.60
C LEU A 103 5.16 11.07 35.79
N ALA A 104 6.32 10.95 36.46
CA ALA A 104 7.62 10.96 35.79
C ALA A 104 7.86 9.69 34.95
N GLY A 105 7.50 8.53 35.49
CA GLY A 105 7.61 7.23 34.81
C GLY A 105 6.67 7.12 33.61
N GLY A 106 5.41 7.54 33.75
CA GLY A 106 4.43 7.58 32.65
C GLY A 106 4.93 8.40 31.46
N ARG A 107 5.47 9.60 31.72
CA ARG A 107 6.05 10.45 30.65
C ARG A 107 7.31 9.86 30.03
N ALA A 108 8.17 9.24 30.83
CA ALA A 108 9.37 8.57 30.32
C ALA A 108 9.00 7.34 29.46
N LEU A 109 7.99 6.57 29.88
CA LEU A 109 7.45 5.43 29.11
C LEU A 109 6.78 5.88 27.80
N ASP A 110 5.99 6.96 27.84
CA ASP A 110 5.38 7.55 26.66
C ASP A 110 6.43 7.94 25.62
N SER A 111 7.46 8.67 26.06
CA SER A 111 8.59 9.06 25.21
C SER A 111 9.36 7.83 24.68
N ALA A 112 9.51 6.78 25.47
CA ALA A 112 10.19 5.56 25.07
C ALA A 112 9.34 4.75 24.08
N ALA A 113 8.04 4.61 24.33
CA ALA A 113 7.10 3.93 23.45
C ALA A 113 7.00 4.65 22.10
N ALA A 114 6.88 5.97 22.10
CA ALA A 114 6.89 6.79 20.89
C ALA A 114 8.20 6.62 20.08
N ARG A 115 9.36 6.61 20.77
CA ARG A 115 10.66 6.34 20.13
C ARG A 115 10.74 4.96 19.51
N ARG A 116 10.27 3.92 20.23
CA ARG A 116 10.30 2.54 19.71
C ARG A 116 9.36 2.37 18.51
N ALA A 117 8.16 2.92 18.60
CA ALA A 117 7.19 2.87 17.53
C ALA A 117 7.61 3.66 16.28
N SER A 118 8.43 4.72 16.45
CA SER A 118 9.02 5.45 15.31
C SER A 118 10.38 4.91 14.84
N HIS A 119 10.84 3.77 15.40
CA HIS A 119 12.16 3.21 15.08
C HIS A 119 12.27 2.82 13.60
N ASP A 120 11.24 2.20 13.02
CA ASP A 120 11.24 1.76 11.62
C ASP A 120 11.22 2.95 10.66
N LEU A 121 10.48 4.03 11.00
CA LEU A 121 10.52 5.30 10.26
C LEU A 121 11.92 5.95 10.31
N ARG A 122 12.60 5.90 11.47
CA ARG A 122 13.99 6.37 11.60
C ARG A 122 14.99 5.53 10.83
N ALA A 123 14.81 4.21 10.83
CA ALA A 123 15.67 3.30 10.07
C ALA A 123 15.62 3.60 8.56
N LEU A 124 14.45 3.98 8.03
CA LEU A 124 14.33 4.49 6.66
C LEU A 124 15.14 5.78 6.46
N MET A 125 15.05 6.73 7.40
CA MET A 125 15.78 8.00 7.30
C MET A 125 17.30 7.83 7.42
N GLU A 126 17.78 6.88 8.24
CA GLU A 126 19.20 6.63 8.46
C GLU A 126 19.88 5.92 7.29
N ARG A 127 19.12 5.19 6.47
CA ARG A 127 19.60 4.54 5.23
C ARG A 127 19.76 5.49 4.05
N ALA A 128 19.31 6.76 4.15
CA ALA A 128 19.44 7.73 3.09
C ALA A 128 20.92 7.95 2.74
N PRO A 129 21.34 7.75 1.47
CA PRO A 129 22.69 8.01 1.04
C PRO A 129 23.03 9.49 1.22
N LYS A 130 24.24 9.79 1.66
CA LYS A 130 24.73 11.16 1.86
C LYS A 130 25.68 11.60 0.74
N PHE A 131 26.21 10.66 0.00
CA PHE A 131 27.17 10.86 -1.08
C PHE A 131 26.78 10.02 -2.28
N ALA A 132 27.21 10.45 -3.45
CA ALA A 132 27.11 9.70 -4.70
C ALA A 132 28.50 9.62 -5.35
N ARG A 133 28.74 8.58 -6.15
CA ARG A 133 29.96 8.41 -6.91
C ARG A 133 29.67 8.78 -8.37
N ARG A 134 30.16 9.93 -8.80
CA ARG A 134 29.97 10.45 -10.16
C ARG A 134 31.17 10.07 -11.04
N ARG A 135 30.88 9.58 -12.23
CA ARG A 135 31.90 9.33 -13.26
C ARG A 135 32.25 10.64 -13.97
N ALA A 136 33.51 11.08 -13.85
CA ALA A 136 34.05 12.22 -14.54
C ALA A 136 35.12 11.74 -15.58
N GLY A 137 34.66 11.45 -16.79
CA GLY A 137 35.52 10.85 -17.82
C GLY A 137 35.99 9.44 -17.46
N THR A 138 37.31 9.29 -17.18
CA THR A 138 37.91 7.99 -16.78
C THR A 138 38.04 7.83 -15.26
N THR A 139 37.69 8.81 -14.46
CA THR A 139 37.81 8.80 -13.00
C THR A 139 36.43 8.78 -12.34
N VAL A 140 36.34 8.25 -11.12
CA VAL A 140 35.13 8.29 -10.28
C VAL A 140 35.43 9.20 -9.10
N GLU A 141 34.61 10.23 -8.92
CA GLU A 141 34.69 11.16 -7.80
C GLU A 141 33.50 10.97 -6.83
N THR A 142 33.75 11.08 -5.54
CA THR A 142 32.67 11.06 -4.52
C THR A 142 32.25 12.50 -4.28
N ILE A 143 30.95 12.76 -4.54
CA ILE A 143 30.32 14.07 -4.37
C ILE A 143 29.23 14.00 -3.31
N PRO A 144 28.92 15.10 -2.60
CA PRO A 144 27.73 15.21 -1.80
C PRO A 144 26.49 14.95 -2.66
N LEU A 145 25.51 14.23 -2.11
CA LEU A 145 24.28 13.89 -2.84
C LEU A 145 23.55 15.12 -3.39
N ALA A 146 23.59 16.24 -2.65
CA ALA A 146 22.96 17.51 -3.07
C ALA A 146 23.59 18.14 -4.35
N GLU A 147 24.78 17.68 -4.76
CA GLU A 147 25.47 18.18 -5.95
C GLU A 147 25.17 17.35 -7.21
N VAL A 148 24.37 16.28 -7.08
CA VAL A 148 23.95 15.46 -8.23
C VAL A 148 22.94 16.24 -9.07
N VAL A 149 23.20 16.30 -10.36
CA VAL A 149 22.32 16.91 -11.37
C VAL A 149 21.78 15.86 -12.33
N VAL A 150 20.67 16.19 -12.99
CA VAL A 150 20.08 15.33 -14.03
C VAL A 150 21.13 15.09 -15.13
N ASP A 151 21.16 13.86 -15.68
CA ASP A 151 22.13 13.35 -16.65
C ASP A 151 23.52 13.02 -16.09
N ASP A 152 23.81 13.23 -14.81
CA ASP A 152 25.03 12.71 -14.20
C ASP A 152 25.10 11.19 -14.34
N LEU A 153 26.29 10.68 -14.64
CA LEU A 153 26.55 9.24 -14.68
C LEU A 153 27.13 8.80 -13.33
N LEU A 154 26.34 8.02 -12.58
CA LEU A 154 26.66 7.59 -11.22
C LEU A 154 27.04 6.12 -11.21
N VAL A 155 28.03 5.75 -10.41
CA VAL A 155 28.45 4.36 -10.20
C VAL A 155 27.86 3.84 -8.90
N VAL A 156 27.07 2.76 -8.97
CA VAL A 156 26.44 2.11 -7.82
C VAL A 156 27.11 0.74 -7.61
N GLY A 157 27.84 0.60 -6.52
CA GLY A 157 28.56 -0.64 -6.18
C GLY A 157 27.65 -1.69 -5.56
N SER A 158 28.13 -2.92 -5.48
CA SER A 158 27.42 -4.02 -4.80
C SER A 158 27.19 -3.69 -3.33
N GLY A 159 25.96 -3.91 -2.84
CA GLY A 159 25.54 -3.57 -1.48
C GLY A 159 25.27 -2.09 -1.23
N GLU A 160 25.47 -1.21 -2.22
CA GLU A 160 25.18 0.21 -2.09
C GLU A 160 23.73 0.56 -2.39
N VAL A 161 23.23 1.59 -1.71
CA VAL A 161 21.92 2.16 -1.96
C VAL A 161 21.98 3.08 -3.18
N VAL A 162 21.05 2.93 -4.11
CA VAL A 162 20.88 3.81 -5.28
C VAL A 162 20.60 5.24 -4.81
N PRO A 163 21.47 6.23 -5.19
CA PRO A 163 21.43 7.55 -4.56
C PRO A 163 20.28 8.44 -5.04
N VAL A 164 19.96 8.43 -6.32
CA VAL A 164 18.88 9.20 -6.95
C VAL A 164 18.16 8.35 -7.97
N ASP A 165 16.97 8.75 -8.39
CA ASP A 165 16.26 8.07 -9.47
C ASP A 165 17.02 8.21 -10.79
N GLY A 166 17.06 7.12 -11.57
CA GLY A 166 17.83 7.10 -12.82
C GLY A 166 17.44 5.96 -13.74
N ARG A 167 18.25 5.77 -14.78
CA ARG A 167 18.16 4.62 -15.71
C ARG A 167 19.50 3.89 -15.74
N VAL A 168 19.45 2.57 -15.86
CA VAL A 168 20.66 1.74 -16.02
C VAL A 168 21.36 2.14 -17.32
N ALA A 169 22.68 2.40 -17.25
CA ALA A 169 23.44 2.95 -18.39
C ALA A 169 24.34 1.93 -19.09
N ASP A 170 24.81 0.87 -18.41
CA ASP A 170 25.87 -0.02 -18.94
C ASP A 170 25.54 -1.52 -18.92
N VAL A 171 25.21 -2.09 -17.75
CA VAL A 171 25.02 -3.54 -17.56
C VAL A 171 23.70 -3.82 -16.84
N VAL A 172 23.24 -5.06 -16.84
CA VAL A 172 22.05 -5.48 -16.08
C VAL A 172 22.32 -5.27 -14.59
N ALA A 173 21.44 -4.53 -13.93
CA ALA A 173 21.46 -4.29 -12.49
C ALA A 173 20.55 -5.30 -11.79
N VAL A 174 21.03 -5.97 -10.74
CA VAL A 174 20.23 -6.81 -9.85
C VAL A 174 19.95 -6.01 -8.57
N LEU A 175 18.70 -5.73 -8.30
CA LEU A 175 18.29 -4.78 -7.27
C LEU A 175 17.41 -5.47 -6.22
N ASP A 176 17.68 -5.19 -4.95
CA ASP A 176 16.80 -5.52 -3.82
C ASP A 176 15.93 -4.30 -3.52
N GLU A 177 14.65 -4.42 -3.86
CA GLU A 177 13.66 -3.37 -3.64
C GLU A 177 12.98 -3.50 -2.26
N SER A 178 13.36 -4.47 -1.42
CA SER A 178 12.71 -4.79 -0.14
C SER A 178 12.59 -3.61 0.83
N ALA A 179 13.58 -2.73 0.83
CA ALA A 179 13.57 -1.52 1.67
C ALA A 179 12.43 -0.54 1.32
N LEU A 180 11.94 -0.56 0.08
CA LEU A 180 10.86 0.29 -0.40
C LEU A 180 9.53 -0.45 -0.50
N THR A 181 9.56 -1.71 -0.94
CA THR A 181 8.38 -2.50 -1.28
C THR A 181 7.92 -3.38 -0.13
N GLY A 182 8.82 -3.71 0.80
CA GLY A 182 8.60 -4.73 1.83
C GLY A 182 8.67 -6.18 1.29
N GLU A 183 9.02 -6.39 0.02
CA GLU A 183 9.13 -7.69 -0.63
C GLU A 183 10.60 -8.05 -0.84
N SER A 184 11.03 -9.21 -0.36
CA SER A 184 12.42 -9.68 -0.45
C SER A 184 12.76 -10.31 -1.82
N VAL A 185 12.22 -9.77 -2.90
CA VAL A 185 12.47 -10.27 -4.25
C VAL A 185 13.52 -9.41 -4.95
N GLN A 186 14.59 -10.06 -5.43
CA GLN A 186 15.57 -9.41 -6.29
C GLN A 186 15.00 -9.24 -7.69
N VAL A 187 15.14 -8.02 -8.24
CA VAL A 187 14.62 -7.66 -9.57
C VAL A 187 15.78 -7.33 -10.49
N GLU A 188 15.79 -7.91 -11.67
CA GLU A 188 16.75 -7.56 -12.73
C GLU A 188 16.24 -6.36 -13.54
N ARG A 189 17.14 -5.38 -13.81
CA ARG A 189 16.86 -4.20 -14.63
C ARG A 189 17.89 -4.15 -15.76
N GLY A 190 17.41 -4.15 -17.00
CA GLY A 190 18.24 -4.04 -18.20
C GLY A 190 18.69 -2.60 -18.47
N VAL A 191 19.61 -2.44 -19.43
CA VAL A 191 20.06 -1.11 -19.88
C VAL A 191 18.88 -0.29 -20.40
N GLY A 192 18.74 0.94 -19.90
CA GLY A 192 17.61 1.83 -20.19
C GLY A 192 16.42 1.71 -19.23
N ASP A 193 16.35 0.66 -18.43
CA ASP A 193 15.28 0.49 -17.45
C ASP A 193 15.37 1.51 -16.32
N PRO A 194 14.23 1.98 -15.80
CA PRO A 194 14.20 2.91 -14.69
C PRO A 194 14.54 2.21 -13.37
N VAL A 195 15.38 2.87 -12.56
CA VAL A 195 15.78 2.48 -11.22
C VAL A 195 15.41 3.59 -10.25
N ARG A 196 14.81 3.24 -9.12
CA ARG A 196 14.44 4.19 -8.06
C ARG A 196 15.54 4.36 -7.04
N SER A 197 15.65 5.55 -6.49
CA SER A 197 16.49 5.80 -5.32
C SER A 197 16.01 5.02 -4.09
N GLY A 198 16.96 4.65 -3.22
CA GLY A 198 16.64 3.92 -1.98
C GLY A 198 16.63 2.40 -2.09
N VAL A 199 16.69 1.81 -3.30
CA VAL A 199 16.88 0.37 -3.49
C VAL A 199 18.33 -0.02 -3.31
N VAL A 200 18.63 -1.26 -2.94
CA VAL A 200 20.00 -1.76 -2.74
C VAL A 200 20.45 -2.53 -3.97
N ASN A 201 21.65 -2.27 -4.43
CA ASN A 201 22.26 -3.09 -5.49
C ASN A 201 22.69 -4.44 -4.90
N ALA A 202 21.99 -5.50 -5.26
CA ALA A 202 22.29 -6.88 -4.84
C ALA A 202 23.26 -7.62 -5.81
N GLY A 203 23.54 -7.01 -6.98
CA GLY A 203 24.40 -7.57 -8.00
C GLY A 203 25.80 -6.96 -8.07
N GLY A 204 26.40 -6.99 -9.26
CA GLY A 204 27.64 -6.30 -9.57
C GLY A 204 27.48 -4.78 -9.61
N ALA A 205 28.61 -4.03 -9.65
CA ALA A 205 28.54 -2.59 -9.84
C ALA A 205 27.96 -2.25 -11.22
N PHE A 206 27.11 -1.23 -11.29
CA PHE A 206 26.50 -0.74 -12.54
C PHE A 206 26.54 0.78 -12.61
N GLU A 207 26.40 1.33 -13.80
CA GLU A 207 26.30 2.76 -14.04
C GLU A 207 24.83 3.19 -14.15
N LEU A 208 24.47 4.24 -13.44
CA LEU A 208 23.14 4.84 -13.39
C LEU A 208 23.19 6.24 -13.99
N ARG A 209 22.38 6.53 -15.00
CA ARG A 209 22.15 7.89 -15.48
C ARG A 209 21.06 8.55 -14.66
N ALA A 210 21.38 9.59 -13.93
CA ALA A 210 20.45 10.30 -13.07
C ALA A 210 19.31 10.94 -13.88
N THR A 211 18.07 10.73 -13.46
CA THR A 211 16.87 11.37 -14.04
C THR A 211 16.23 12.36 -13.09
N ALA A 212 16.68 12.40 -11.83
CA ALA A 212 16.21 13.34 -10.82
C ALA A 212 17.38 13.87 -9.99
N THR A 213 17.17 15.03 -9.36
CA THR A 213 18.09 15.56 -8.34
C THR A 213 17.89 14.85 -7.01
N ALA A 214 18.77 15.12 -6.04
CA ALA A 214 18.64 14.57 -4.69
C ALA A 214 17.30 14.93 -4.02
N GLU A 215 16.84 16.18 -4.19
CA GLU A 215 15.61 16.70 -3.58
C GLU A 215 14.34 16.15 -4.25
N ASP A 216 14.42 15.90 -5.55
CA ASP A 216 13.28 15.42 -6.37
C ASP A 216 13.23 13.88 -6.47
N SER A 217 14.17 13.17 -5.85
CA SER A 217 14.24 11.71 -5.88
C SER A 217 13.09 11.08 -5.08
N THR A 218 12.67 9.89 -5.51
CA THR A 218 11.63 9.08 -4.84
C THR A 218 11.93 8.93 -3.35
N TYR A 219 13.16 8.60 -2.99
CA TYR A 219 13.54 8.37 -1.60
C TYR A 219 13.50 9.64 -0.75
N ALA A 220 13.89 10.78 -1.31
CA ALA A 220 13.80 12.08 -0.61
C ALA A 220 12.34 12.44 -0.32
N GLY A 221 11.41 12.16 -1.24
CA GLY A 221 9.98 12.28 -1.04
C GLY A 221 9.48 11.43 0.13
N ILE A 222 9.89 10.16 0.18
CA ILE A 222 9.56 9.21 1.26
C ILE A 222 10.08 9.71 2.62
N VAL A 223 11.34 10.16 2.69
CA VAL A 223 11.96 10.69 3.92
C VAL A 223 11.23 11.95 4.40
N ARG A 224 10.87 12.86 3.49
CA ARG A 224 10.12 14.09 3.81
C ARG A 224 8.73 13.78 4.38
N LEU A 225 8.01 12.83 3.79
CA LEU A 225 6.72 12.34 4.30
C LEU A 225 6.86 11.70 5.69
N ALA A 226 7.88 10.87 5.89
CA ALA A 226 8.17 10.25 7.18
C ALA A 226 8.47 11.29 8.28
N GLN A 227 9.15 12.39 7.94
CA GLN A 227 9.39 13.50 8.86
C GLN A 227 8.10 14.26 9.23
N GLN A 228 7.21 14.46 8.28
CA GLN A 228 5.93 15.13 8.49
C GLN A 228 4.97 14.25 9.32
N ALA A 229 5.03 12.93 9.16
CA ALA A 229 4.19 11.96 9.86
C ALA A 229 4.28 12.07 11.40
N GLY A 230 5.42 12.48 11.93
CA GLY A 230 5.61 12.62 13.39
C GLY A 230 5.01 13.88 14.01
N ALA A 231 4.50 14.84 13.22
CA ALA A 231 4.14 16.18 13.70
C ALA A 231 2.64 16.39 13.99
N GLU A 232 1.74 15.55 13.45
CA GLU A 232 0.28 15.74 13.58
C GLU A 232 -0.34 14.83 14.64
N SER A 233 -1.17 15.41 15.51
CA SER A 233 -1.94 14.67 16.52
C SER A 233 -3.17 14.03 15.92
N ALA A 234 -3.37 12.73 16.21
CA ALA A 234 -4.52 11.97 15.77
C ALA A 234 -5.85 12.52 16.34
N PRO A 235 -6.98 12.45 15.62
CA PRO A 235 -8.32 12.83 16.11
C PRO A 235 -8.73 12.12 17.40
N LEU A 236 -8.31 10.86 17.59
CA LEU A 236 -8.56 10.10 18.82
C LEU A 236 -7.85 10.72 20.03
N VAL A 237 -6.66 11.29 19.85
CA VAL A 237 -5.96 12.05 20.90
C VAL A 237 -6.79 13.28 21.28
N ARG A 238 -7.39 13.96 20.31
CA ARG A 238 -8.32 15.08 20.56
C ARG A 238 -9.62 14.65 21.25
N LEU A 239 -10.12 13.45 20.96
CA LEU A 239 -11.24 12.84 21.69
C LEU A 239 -10.83 12.51 23.13
N ALA A 240 -9.65 11.94 23.33
CA ALA A 240 -9.09 11.69 24.66
C ALA A 240 -9.01 12.97 25.50
N ASP A 241 -8.56 14.08 24.92
CA ASP A 241 -8.52 15.38 25.58
C ASP A 241 -9.94 15.88 25.96
N ARG A 242 -10.95 15.63 25.12
CA ARG A 242 -12.35 15.99 25.39
C ARG A 242 -12.94 15.18 26.54
N TYR A 243 -12.67 13.87 26.58
CA TYR A 243 -13.08 13.01 27.70
C TYR A 243 -12.36 13.39 28.99
N ALA A 244 -11.06 13.72 28.92
CA ALA A 244 -10.29 14.24 30.06
C ALA A 244 -10.90 15.53 30.61
N ALA A 245 -11.42 16.40 29.77
CA ALA A 245 -12.10 17.63 30.19
C ALA A 245 -13.38 17.40 31.03
N TRP A 246 -14.10 16.31 30.77
CA TRP A 246 -15.26 15.89 31.61
C TRP A 246 -14.83 15.10 32.85
N PHE A 247 -13.73 14.41 32.79
CA PHE A 247 -13.23 13.60 33.89
C PHE A 247 -12.73 14.43 35.07
N LEU A 248 -12.12 15.57 34.81
CA LEU A 248 -11.67 16.51 35.88
C LEU A 248 -12.82 17.02 36.75
N PRO A 249 -13.92 17.59 36.22
CA PRO A 249 -15.06 17.97 37.05
C PRO A 249 -15.68 16.81 37.83
N LEU A 250 -15.77 15.64 37.23
CA LEU A 250 -16.29 14.42 37.86
C LEU A 250 -15.40 14.00 39.04
N ALA A 251 -14.07 13.98 38.85
CA ALA A 251 -13.11 13.64 39.89
C ALA A 251 -13.18 14.62 41.07
N LEU A 252 -13.26 15.94 40.79
CA LEU A 252 -13.38 16.96 41.80
C LEU A 252 -14.72 16.85 42.57
N LEU A 253 -15.82 16.56 41.86
CA LEU A 253 -17.12 16.34 42.46
C LEU A 253 -17.11 15.13 43.41
N LEU A 254 -16.56 13.98 42.97
CA LEU A 254 -16.45 12.79 43.80
C LEU A 254 -15.52 13.00 45.00
N ALA A 255 -14.40 13.68 44.82
CA ALA A 255 -13.47 14.02 45.89
C ALA A 255 -14.15 14.95 46.90
N GLY A 256 -14.91 15.97 46.45
CA GLY A 256 -15.69 16.89 47.31
C GLY A 256 -16.79 16.13 48.09
N ILE A 257 -17.55 15.27 47.44
CA ILE A 257 -18.54 14.44 48.10
C ILE A 257 -17.89 13.50 49.12
N ALA A 258 -16.79 12.86 48.81
CA ALA A 258 -16.06 11.98 49.72
C ALA A 258 -15.56 12.74 50.95
N TRP A 259 -15.08 13.98 50.77
CA TRP A 259 -14.65 14.84 51.87
C TRP A 259 -15.81 15.24 52.75
N LEU A 260 -16.84 15.82 52.17
CA LEU A 260 -18.03 16.29 52.90
C LEU A 260 -18.75 15.19 53.65
N ALA A 261 -18.90 14.02 53.07
CA ALA A 261 -19.58 12.87 53.67
C ALA A 261 -18.77 12.20 54.80
N SER A 262 -17.42 12.28 54.72
CA SER A 262 -16.53 11.63 55.69
C SER A 262 -15.91 12.56 56.73
N GLY A 263 -15.91 13.89 56.50
CA GLY A 263 -15.15 14.84 57.25
C GLY A 263 -13.63 14.72 57.12
N SER A 264 -13.12 13.80 56.32
CA SER A 264 -11.67 13.52 56.20
C SER A 264 -11.13 14.00 54.83
N PRO A 265 -10.18 14.93 54.79
CA PRO A 265 -9.55 15.35 53.54
C PRO A 265 -8.70 14.22 52.91
N VAL A 266 -8.28 13.21 53.71
CA VAL A 266 -7.54 12.05 53.20
C VAL A 266 -8.36 11.27 52.14
N ARG A 267 -9.68 11.14 52.30
CA ARG A 267 -10.54 10.49 51.31
C ARG A 267 -10.62 11.28 49.98
N ALA A 268 -10.69 12.58 50.07
CA ALA A 268 -10.65 13.41 48.86
C ALA A 268 -9.33 13.25 48.10
N VAL A 269 -8.21 13.25 48.84
CA VAL A 269 -6.90 13.00 48.25
C VAL A 269 -6.79 11.58 47.65
N ALA A 270 -7.35 10.55 48.31
CA ALA A 270 -7.37 9.19 47.77
C ALA A 270 -8.12 9.10 46.44
N VAL A 271 -9.26 9.80 46.31
CA VAL A 271 -10.02 9.91 45.07
C VAL A 271 -9.18 10.59 43.99
N LEU A 272 -8.52 11.73 44.31
CA LEU A 272 -7.72 12.48 43.33
C LEU A 272 -6.49 11.72 42.88
N VAL A 273 -5.86 10.95 43.75
CA VAL A 273 -4.69 10.12 43.42
C VAL A 273 -5.05 9.06 42.37
N VAL A 274 -6.23 8.43 42.51
CA VAL A 274 -6.70 7.40 41.58
C VAL A 274 -7.34 8.02 40.33
N ALA A 275 -7.73 9.29 40.39
CA ALA A 275 -8.39 10.00 39.28
C ALA A 275 -7.43 10.41 38.16
N THR A 276 -6.17 9.99 38.16
CA THR A 276 -5.24 10.34 37.10
C THR A 276 -5.58 9.58 35.79
N PRO A 277 -6.08 10.23 34.71
CA PRO A 277 -6.51 9.56 33.49
C PRO A 277 -5.32 9.30 32.53
N CYS A 278 -4.15 8.90 33.06
CA CYS A 278 -2.98 8.50 32.30
C CYS A 278 -3.29 7.41 31.23
N PRO A 279 -4.17 6.40 31.52
CA PRO A 279 -4.51 5.40 30.52
C PRO A 279 -5.04 5.97 29.20
N LEU A 280 -5.83 7.03 29.29
CA LEU A 280 -6.43 7.68 28.13
C LEU A 280 -5.38 8.44 27.29
N LEU A 281 -4.43 9.08 27.95
CA LEU A 281 -3.39 9.89 27.30
C LEU A 281 -2.31 9.03 26.64
N LEU A 282 -1.98 7.89 27.23
CA LEU A 282 -0.87 7.04 26.77
C LEU A 282 -1.30 5.97 25.76
N ALA A 283 -2.48 5.38 25.93
CA ALA A 283 -2.92 4.24 25.14
C ALA A 283 -3.12 4.58 23.67
N ALA A 284 -3.79 5.71 23.39
CA ALA A 284 -4.13 6.08 22.01
C ALA A 284 -2.87 6.43 21.17
N PRO A 285 -1.96 7.30 21.63
CA PRO A 285 -0.71 7.55 20.92
C PRO A 285 0.11 6.29 20.69
N VAL A 286 0.29 5.44 21.71
CA VAL A 286 1.07 4.20 21.60
C VAL A 286 0.49 3.26 20.56
N ALA A 287 -0.83 3.05 20.55
CA ALA A 287 -1.49 2.18 19.58
C ALA A 287 -1.41 2.73 18.15
N ILE A 288 -1.62 4.04 17.96
CA ILE A 288 -1.58 4.69 16.66
C ILE A 288 -0.16 4.70 16.08
N VAL A 289 0.85 5.06 16.90
CA VAL A 289 2.25 5.06 16.44
C VAL A 289 2.73 3.63 16.15
N SER A 290 2.26 2.65 16.91
CA SER A 290 2.47 1.22 16.61
C SER A 290 1.88 0.84 15.23
N GLY A 291 0.70 1.34 14.92
CA GLY A 291 0.05 1.18 13.62
C GLY A 291 0.84 1.84 12.48
N LEU A 292 1.34 3.06 12.69
CA LEU A 292 2.20 3.76 11.72
C LEU A 292 3.46 2.97 11.39
N SER A 293 4.12 2.41 12.41
CA SER A 293 5.29 1.54 12.25
C SER A 293 4.97 0.30 11.41
N ARG A 294 3.84 -0.36 11.68
CA ARG A 294 3.40 -1.52 10.90
C ARG A 294 3.06 -1.16 9.45
N ALA A 295 2.32 -0.07 9.22
CA ALA A 295 1.98 0.39 7.89
C ALA A 295 3.24 0.68 7.06
N SER A 296 4.26 1.31 7.67
CA SER A 296 5.54 1.57 7.03
C SER A 296 6.25 0.28 6.60
N ARG A 297 6.24 -0.78 7.43
CA ARG A 297 6.81 -2.09 7.05
C ARG A 297 6.04 -2.77 5.92
N ALA A 298 4.74 -2.51 5.82
CA ALA A 298 3.90 -3.02 4.73
C ALA A 298 4.03 -2.17 3.44
N GLY A 299 5.00 -1.26 3.34
CA GLY A 299 5.18 -0.39 2.18
C GLY A 299 4.12 0.71 2.06
N VAL A 300 3.51 1.12 3.17
CA VAL A 300 2.51 2.20 3.21
C VAL A 300 2.99 3.32 4.13
N ILE A 301 3.28 4.46 3.56
CA ILE A 301 3.72 5.63 4.31
C ILE A 301 2.53 6.52 4.61
N VAL A 302 2.25 6.74 5.89
CA VAL A 302 1.11 7.52 6.38
C VAL A 302 1.60 8.83 7.00
N ARG A 303 1.04 9.96 6.58
CA ARG A 303 1.36 11.31 7.06
C ARG A 303 0.69 11.58 8.41
N GLY A 304 1.10 10.88 9.45
CA GLY A 304 0.64 11.14 10.80
C GLY A 304 -0.52 10.29 11.30
N GLY A 305 -0.69 10.31 12.62
CA GLY A 305 -1.69 9.49 13.31
C GLY A 305 -3.13 9.84 12.93
N GLY A 306 -3.39 11.08 12.53
CA GLY A 306 -4.71 11.52 12.09
C GLY A 306 -5.17 10.85 10.80
N ALA A 307 -4.27 10.71 9.84
CA ALA A 307 -4.54 10.02 8.57
C ALA A 307 -4.81 8.52 8.80
N LEU A 308 -4.00 7.86 9.65
CA LEU A 308 -4.21 6.45 10.01
C LEU A 308 -5.55 6.24 10.71
N GLU A 309 -5.90 7.12 11.64
CA GLU A 309 -7.18 7.02 12.36
C GLU A 309 -8.38 7.23 11.42
N ASN A 310 -8.32 8.24 10.54
CA ASN A 310 -9.36 8.49 9.55
C ASN A 310 -9.49 7.31 8.57
N LEU A 311 -8.36 6.72 8.14
CA LEU A 311 -8.37 5.50 7.32
C LEU A 311 -9.10 4.35 8.03
N GLY A 312 -8.86 4.15 9.33
CA GLY A 312 -9.56 3.14 10.14
C GLY A 312 -11.07 3.38 10.32
N GLN A 313 -11.56 4.59 10.02
CA GLN A 313 -12.97 4.95 10.06
C GLN A 313 -13.62 5.02 8.68
N ALA A 314 -12.81 4.91 7.62
CA ALA A 314 -13.29 5.07 6.26
C ALA A 314 -14.26 3.95 5.87
N THR A 315 -15.32 4.35 5.17
CA THR A 315 -16.36 3.46 4.66
C THR A 315 -16.65 3.67 3.18
N THR A 316 -16.17 4.77 2.59
CA THR A 316 -16.30 5.08 1.17
C THR A 316 -14.91 5.20 0.56
N LEU A 317 -14.71 4.50 -0.55
CA LEU A 317 -13.50 4.58 -1.37
C LEU A 317 -13.85 5.15 -2.74
N VAL A 318 -13.19 6.22 -3.11
CA VAL A 318 -13.26 6.83 -4.44
C VAL A 318 -11.93 6.57 -5.14
N MET A 319 -11.95 6.09 -6.37
CA MET A 319 -10.76 5.68 -7.11
C MET A 319 -10.75 6.35 -8.48
N ASP A 320 -9.61 6.87 -8.91
CA ASP A 320 -9.42 7.14 -10.31
C ASP A 320 -9.34 5.84 -11.11
N LYS A 321 -9.67 5.88 -12.41
CA LYS A 321 -9.55 4.71 -13.26
C LYS A 321 -8.11 4.53 -13.75
N THR A 322 -7.58 5.55 -14.44
CA THR A 322 -6.32 5.48 -15.17
C THR A 322 -5.12 5.45 -14.22
N GLY A 323 -4.21 4.48 -14.40
CA GLY A 323 -3.05 4.33 -13.51
C GLY A 323 -3.37 3.81 -12.10
N THR A 324 -4.63 3.77 -11.68
CA THR A 324 -5.10 3.26 -10.38
C THR A 324 -5.72 1.87 -10.52
N LEU A 325 -6.86 1.77 -11.18
CA LEU A 325 -7.53 0.48 -11.49
C LEU A 325 -6.93 -0.19 -12.73
N THR A 326 -6.34 0.60 -13.61
CA THR A 326 -5.61 0.15 -14.80
C THR A 326 -4.10 0.27 -14.59
N MET A 327 -3.32 -0.31 -15.51
CA MET A 327 -1.85 -0.32 -15.43
C MET A 327 -1.23 1.06 -15.70
N GLY A 328 -1.98 2.02 -16.26
CA GLY A 328 -1.48 3.32 -16.71
C GLY A 328 -0.52 3.21 -17.90
N ARG A 329 -0.51 2.07 -18.58
CA ARG A 329 0.29 1.78 -19.76
C ARG A 329 -0.63 1.14 -20.79
N PRO A 330 -0.91 1.83 -21.92
CA PRO A 330 -1.67 1.25 -23.01
C PRO A 330 -0.98 -0.02 -23.54
N ALA A 331 -1.78 -0.98 -23.97
CA ALA A 331 -1.32 -2.17 -24.66
C ALA A 331 -2.11 -2.33 -25.97
N VAL A 332 -1.48 -2.92 -26.97
CA VAL A 332 -2.15 -3.27 -28.23
C VAL A 332 -3.10 -4.43 -27.94
N ILE A 333 -4.40 -4.22 -28.20
CA ILE A 333 -5.41 -5.27 -28.03
C ILE A 333 -5.74 -5.96 -29.36
N ASP A 334 -5.58 -5.25 -30.48
CA ASP A 334 -5.79 -5.82 -31.81
C ASP A 334 -5.14 -4.95 -32.90
N VAL A 335 -4.83 -5.60 -34.03
CA VAL A 335 -4.35 -4.96 -35.26
C VAL A 335 -5.27 -5.39 -36.39
N VAL A 336 -5.93 -4.45 -37.03
CA VAL A 336 -6.90 -4.71 -38.11
C VAL A 336 -6.38 -4.17 -39.42
N GLY A 337 -6.25 -5.01 -40.44
CA GLY A 337 -5.85 -4.62 -41.78
C GLY A 337 -7.05 -4.29 -42.67
N ALA A 338 -6.88 -3.29 -43.54
CA ALA A 338 -7.74 -3.14 -44.71
C ALA A 338 -7.60 -4.35 -45.64
N PRO A 339 -8.59 -4.66 -46.49
CA PRO A 339 -8.49 -5.75 -47.44
C PRO A 339 -7.20 -5.70 -48.28
N GLY A 340 -6.42 -6.77 -48.28
CA GLY A 340 -5.13 -6.87 -48.95
C GLY A 340 -3.88 -6.55 -48.11
N HIS A 341 -4.03 -6.20 -46.82
CA HIS A 341 -2.93 -5.92 -45.91
C HIS A 341 -2.91 -6.93 -44.74
N THR A 342 -1.73 -7.44 -44.41
CA THR A 342 -1.56 -8.37 -43.27
C THR A 342 -1.35 -7.57 -41.96
N THR A 343 -1.88 -8.08 -40.87
CA THR A 343 -1.77 -7.47 -39.54
C THR A 343 -0.31 -7.37 -39.09
N THR A 344 0.51 -8.38 -39.39
CA THR A 344 1.95 -8.40 -39.07
C THR A 344 2.71 -7.30 -39.80
N GLU A 345 2.43 -7.08 -41.10
CA GLU A 345 3.09 -6.03 -41.86
C GLU A 345 2.70 -4.64 -41.39
N LEU A 346 1.42 -4.44 -41.07
CA LEU A 346 0.92 -3.17 -40.55
C LEU A 346 1.55 -2.86 -39.17
N LEU A 347 1.63 -3.86 -38.30
CA LEU A 347 2.28 -3.68 -36.98
C LEU A 347 3.77 -3.38 -37.13
N ARG A 348 4.47 -4.06 -38.07
CA ARG A 348 5.87 -3.79 -38.38
C ARG A 348 6.09 -2.34 -38.83
N LEU A 349 5.27 -1.88 -39.76
CA LEU A 349 5.37 -0.51 -40.29
C LEU A 349 5.01 0.53 -39.25
N ALA A 350 3.94 0.33 -38.46
CA ALA A 350 3.55 1.23 -37.40
C ALA A 350 4.66 1.34 -36.33
N ALA A 351 5.18 0.21 -35.86
CA ALA A 351 6.23 0.18 -34.88
C ALA A 351 7.54 0.79 -35.39
N SER A 352 7.85 0.57 -36.68
CA SER A 352 9.04 1.18 -37.30
C SER A 352 8.98 2.71 -37.36
N VAL A 353 7.79 3.29 -37.58
CA VAL A 353 7.57 4.75 -37.52
C VAL A 353 7.63 5.26 -36.08
N ASP A 354 6.99 4.55 -35.16
CA ASP A 354 6.79 5.00 -33.79
C ASP A 354 8.02 4.84 -32.86
N GLN A 355 9.08 4.13 -33.30
CA GLN A 355 10.27 3.89 -32.46
C GLN A 355 11.03 5.17 -32.05
N TYR A 356 10.80 6.31 -32.71
CA TYR A 356 11.36 7.61 -32.35
C TYR A 356 10.37 8.54 -31.64
N SER A 357 9.11 8.14 -31.47
CA SER A 357 8.11 8.94 -30.75
C SER A 357 8.17 8.68 -29.24
N PRO A 358 8.23 9.71 -28.39
CA PRO A 358 8.15 9.57 -26.94
C PRO A 358 6.72 9.33 -26.44
N HIS A 359 5.74 9.19 -27.33
CA HIS A 359 4.35 9.05 -26.96
C HIS A 359 4.06 7.64 -26.40
N VAL A 360 3.28 7.53 -25.30
CA VAL A 360 2.97 6.26 -24.61
C VAL A 360 2.30 5.23 -25.53
N LEU A 361 1.50 5.67 -26.51
CA LEU A 361 0.87 4.77 -27.47
C LEU A 361 1.89 4.22 -28.49
N ALA A 362 2.88 5.02 -28.86
CA ALA A 362 3.97 4.60 -29.72
C ALA A 362 4.86 3.55 -29.04
N GLU A 363 5.22 3.77 -27.75
CA GLU A 363 5.93 2.78 -26.94
C GLU A 363 5.18 1.45 -26.89
N ALA A 364 3.86 1.47 -26.74
CA ALA A 364 3.03 0.26 -26.72
C ALA A 364 3.07 -0.51 -28.06
N ILE A 365 2.99 0.20 -29.18
CA ILE A 365 3.05 -0.40 -30.53
C ILE A 365 4.42 -1.04 -30.80
N VAL A 366 5.48 -0.34 -30.42
CA VAL A 366 6.88 -0.83 -30.55
C VAL A 366 7.10 -2.04 -29.67
N THR A 367 6.67 -1.99 -28.41
CA THR A 367 6.81 -3.11 -27.47
C THR A 367 6.10 -4.35 -27.98
N GLU A 368 4.87 -4.21 -28.48
CA GLU A 368 4.09 -5.32 -29.03
C GLU A 368 4.78 -5.96 -30.25
N ALA A 369 5.32 -5.15 -31.16
CA ALA A 369 6.03 -5.66 -32.32
C ALA A 369 7.30 -6.42 -31.92
N LEU A 370 8.06 -5.90 -30.97
CA LEU A 370 9.29 -6.56 -30.45
C LEU A 370 8.95 -7.86 -29.73
N THR A 371 7.89 -7.88 -28.93
CA THR A 371 7.41 -9.10 -28.22
C THR A 371 7.02 -10.20 -29.20
N ARG A 372 6.41 -9.82 -30.34
CA ARG A 372 6.10 -10.77 -31.43
C ARG A 372 7.32 -11.16 -32.27
N GLY A 373 8.52 -10.72 -31.91
CA GLY A 373 9.76 -11.03 -32.64
C GLY A 373 9.84 -10.34 -34.02
N ILE A 374 9.10 -9.25 -34.24
CA ILE A 374 9.08 -8.53 -35.50
C ILE A 374 10.31 -7.62 -35.58
N HIS A 375 11.10 -7.76 -36.65
CA HIS A 375 12.23 -6.86 -36.91
C HIS A 375 11.74 -5.52 -37.44
N LEU A 376 12.14 -4.43 -36.79
CA LEU A 376 11.78 -3.06 -37.18
C LEU A 376 12.76 -2.50 -38.21
N SER A 377 12.25 -1.76 -39.16
CA SER A 377 13.06 -1.01 -40.14
C SER A 377 13.38 0.39 -39.61
N LEU A 378 14.54 0.96 -39.96
CA LEU A 378 14.88 2.33 -39.58
C LEU A 378 14.05 3.31 -40.42
N PRO A 379 13.36 4.29 -39.79
CA PRO A 379 12.59 5.30 -40.53
C PRO A 379 13.49 6.45 -41.00
N GLU A 380 13.14 7.02 -42.14
CA GLU A 380 13.71 8.24 -42.68
C GLU A 380 12.66 9.37 -42.59
N ASP A 381 13.09 10.65 -42.59
CA ASP A 381 12.21 11.83 -42.62
C ASP A 381 11.10 11.80 -41.55
N VAL A 382 11.46 11.47 -40.29
CA VAL A 382 10.47 11.36 -39.21
C VAL A 382 9.96 12.75 -38.81
N VAL A 383 8.65 12.95 -38.89
CA VAL A 383 7.95 14.18 -38.48
C VAL A 383 6.83 13.80 -37.52
N GLU A 384 6.91 14.32 -36.29
CA GLU A 384 5.85 14.16 -35.29
C GLU A 384 5.00 15.42 -35.20
N GLU A 385 3.68 15.29 -35.39
CA GLU A 385 2.69 16.35 -35.19
C GLU A 385 1.96 16.10 -33.86
N SER A 386 2.21 16.97 -32.87
CA SER A 386 1.61 16.83 -31.54
C SER A 386 0.08 16.72 -31.60
N GLY A 387 -0.47 15.68 -30.94
CA GLY A 387 -1.92 15.40 -30.91
C GLY A 387 -2.49 14.78 -32.19
N ARG A 388 -1.71 14.60 -33.24
CA ARG A 388 -2.14 13.99 -34.51
C ARG A 388 -1.46 12.65 -34.75
N GLY A 389 -0.13 12.59 -34.76
CA GLY A 389 0.61 11.34 -34.99
C GLY A 389 1.99 11.55 -35.57
N VAL A 390 2.59 10.48 -36.07
CA VAL A 390 3.93 10.43 -36.61
C VAL A 390 3.89 10.05 -38.09
N THR A 391 4.67 10.72 -38.91
CA THR A 391 4.89 10.42 -40.34
C THR A 391 6.37 10.10 -40.55
N ALA A 392 6.67 9.06 -41.29
CA ALA A 392 8.03 8.72 -41.65
C ALA A 392 8.06 8.00 -43.01
N THR A 393 9.23 7.89 -43.59
CA THR A 393 9.47 7.11 -44.82
C THR A 393 10.12 5.77 -44.43
N ILE A 394 9.49 4.65 -44.80
CA ILE A 394 9.99 3.29 -44.59
C ILE A 394 10.07 2.59 -45.94
N GLU A 395 11.28 2.14 -46.32
CA GLU A 395 11.48 1.40 -47.57
C GLU A 395 10.97 2.18 -48.82
N GLY A 396 11.10 3.52 -48.80
CA GLY A 396 10.67 4.42 -49.88
C GLY A 396 9.16 4.72 -49.91
N ARG A 397 8.38 4.24 -48.91
CA ARG A 397 6.94 4.52 -48.79
C ARG A 397 6.68 5.46 -47.62
N ARG A 398 5.78 6.40 -47.81
CA ARG A 398 5.34 7.30 -46.77
C ARG A 398 4.33 6.62 -45.84
N ILE A 399 4.65 6.54 -44.57
CA ILE A 399 3.80 5.92 -43.55
C ILE A 399 3.38 6.98 -42.52
N PHE A 400 2.08 7.04 -42.25
CA PHE A 400 1.53 7.84 -41.14
C PHE A 400 0.91 6.91 -40.10
N VAL A 401 1.20 7.16 -38.81
CA VAL A 401 0.59 6.46 -37.68
C VAL A 401 -0.02 7.52 -36.74
N GLY A 402 -1.34 7.45 -36.49
CA GLY A 402 -1.98 8.43 -35.65
C GLY A 402 -3.49 8.56 -35.80
N LYS A 403 -3.99 9.74 -35.41
CA LYS A 403 -5.42 10.06 -35.50
C LYS A 403 -5.78 10.60 -36.90
N ILE A 404 -6.88 10.09 -37.45
CA ILE A 404 -7.44 10.58 -38.70
C ILE A 404 -8.79 11.27 -38.40
N PRO A 405 -9.17 12.38 -39.13
CA PRO A 405 -10.45 13.00 -38.95
C PRO A 405 -11.61 12.03 -39.17
N VAL A 406 -12.65 12.17 -38.35
CA VAL A 406 -13.88 11.36 -38.49
C VAL A 406 -14.47 11.59 -39.91
N GLY A 407 -14.66 10.47 -40.62
CA GLY A 407 -15.18 10.52 -42.04
C GLY A 407 -14.11 10.44 -43.11
N ALA A 408 -12.83 10.57 -42.80
CA ALA A 408 -11.74 10.41 -43.77
C ALA A 408 -11.43 8.91 -44.09
N VAL A 409 -11.91 7.99 -43.25
CA VAL A 409 -11.78 6.55 -43.48
C VAL A 409 -13.15 5.98 -43.86
N SER A 410 -13.21 5.29 -44.99
CA SER A 410 -14.44 4.68 -45.52
C SER A 410 -14.28 3.19 -45.76
N GLY A 411 -15.39 2.46 -45.74
CA GLY A 411 -15.43 1.03 -45.93
C GLY A 411 -15.96 0.28 -44.72
N ASP A 412 -16.39 -0.96 -44.94
CA ASP A 412 -17.01 -1.80 -43.90
C ASP A 412 -16.00 -2.16 -42.79
N TRP A 413 -14.75 -2.47 -43.16
CA TRP A 413 -13.67 -2.74 -42.21
C TRP A 413 -13.40 -1.56 -41.26
N ALA A 414 -13.39 -0.35 -41.77
CA ALA A 414 -13.13 0.84 -40.96
C ALA A 414 -14.28 1.12 -39.98
N ARG A 415 -15.53 0.90 -40.44
CA ARG A 415 -16.71 1.00 -39.55
C ARG A 415 -16.64 -0.05 -38.43
N ALA A 416 -16.23 -1.28 -38.77
CA ALA A 416 -16.06 -2.35 -37.78
C ALA A 416 -14.99 -1.98 -36.74
N VAL A 417 -13.84 -1.41 -37.16
CA VAL A 417 -12.79 -0.91 -36.24
C VAL A 417 -13.34 0.17 -35.32
N ILE A 418 -14.04 1.19 -35.86
CA ILE A 418 -14.59 2.28 -35.07
C ILE A 418 -15.61 1.77 -34.05
N ASN A 419 -16.51 0.87 -34.46
CA ASN A 419 -17.52 0.29 -33.59
C ASN A 419 -16.88 -0.53 -32.46
N ARG A 420 -15.88 -1.36 -32.81
CA ARG A 420 -15.14 -2.17 -31.83
C ARG A 420 -14.38 -1.27 -30.84
N ALA A 421 -13.63 -0.30 -31.35
CA ALA A 421 -12.92 0.65 -30.49
C ALA A 421 -13.86 1.39 -29.52
N ARG A 422 -15.07 1.73 -30.00
CA ARG A 422 -16.10 2.36 -29.16
C ARG A 422 -16.59 1.43 -28.05
N LEU A 423 -16.87 0.15 -28.38
CA LEU A 423 -17.34 -0.86 -27.41
C LEU A 423 -16.24 -1.20 -26.40
N ASP A 424 -15.01 -1.41 -26.87
CA ASP A 424 -13.89 -1.79 -26.01
C ASP A 424 -13.27 -0.60 -25.24
N GLY A 425 -13.72 0.63 -25.49
CA GLY A 425 -13.10 1.84 -24.94
C GLY A 425 -11.65 2.03 -25.39
N ALA A 426 -11.31 1.53 -26.59
CA ALA A 426 -9.96 1.56 -27.12
C ALA A 426 -9.65 2.86 -27.87
N ALA A 427 -8.39 3.28 -27.82
CA ALA A 427 -7.84 4.26 -28.74
C ALA A 427 -7.52 3.60 -30.07
N VAL A 428 -7.66 4.34 -31.18
CA VAL A 428 -7.33 3.84 -32.52
C VAL A 428 -6.15 4.65 -33.05
N ALA A 429 -5.04 3.98 -33.33
CA ALA A 429 -3.95 4.50 -34.14
C ALA A 429 -4.13 3.98 -35.58
N TRP A 430 -4.51 4.87 -36.48
CA TRP A 430 -4.65 4.53 -37.89
C TRP A 430 -3.29 4.46 -38.55
N VAL A 431 -3.10 3.46 -39.41
CA VAL A 431 -1.89 3.27 -40.23
C VAL A 431 -2.24 3.58 -41.69
N CYS A 432 -1.62 4.64 -42.24
CA CYS A 432 -1.78 4.99 -43.63
C CYS A 432 -0.51 4.74 -44.42
N LEU A 433 -0.67 4.20 -45.61
CA LEU A 433 0.40 3.92 -46.57
C LEU A 433 0.17 4.84 -47.77
N ASP A 434 1.11 5.75 -48.05
CA ASP A 434 1.03 6.73 -49.12
C ASP A 434 -0.32 7.53 -49.08
N ASP A 435 -0.64 8.05 -47.88
CA ASP A 435 -1.86 8.77 -47.53
C ASP A 435 -3.17 7.95 -47.61
N THR A 436 -3.09 6.64 -47.86
CA THR A 436 -4.26 5.76 -47.91
C THR A 436 -4.39 4.98 -46.61
N PRO A 437 -5.53 5.05 -45.89
CA PRO A 437 -5.76 4.26 -44.69
C PRO A 437 -5.73 2.74 -45.02
N SER A 438 -4.73 2.06 -44.49
CA SER A 438 -4.43 0.64 -44.79
C SER A 438 -4.64 -0.27 -43.62
N GLY A 439 -4.80 0.28 -42.42
CA GLY A 439 -5.09 -0.48 -41.21
C GLY A 439 -5.23 0.38 -39.98
N ALA A 440 -5.44 -0.27 -38.83
CA ALA A 440 -5.58 0.35 -37.55
C ALA A 440 -4.99 -0.53 -36.43
N VAL A 441 -4.36 0.09 -35.45
CA VAL A 441 -3.94 -0.54 -34.19
C VAL A 441 -4.88 -0.06 -33.08
N LEU A 442 -5.53 -1.00 -32.39
CA LEU A 442 -6.40 -0.70 -31.27
C LEU A 442 -5.59 -0.86 -29.97
N LEU A 443 -5.64 0.18 -29.13
CA LEU A 443 -4.89 0.23 -27.87
C LEU A 443 -5.84 0.51 -26.73
N ARG A 444 -5.64 -0.18 -25.60
CA ARG A 444 -6.38 0.06 -24.36
C ARG A 444 -5.44 -0.08 -23.18
N ASP A 445 -5.69 0.70 -22.13
CA ASP A 445 -5.04 0.53 -20.84
C ASP A 445 -5.72 -0.63 -20.09
N PRO A 446 -5.03 -1.78 -19.90
CA PRO A 446 -5.63 -2.95 -19.29
C PRO A 446 -5.90 -2.74 -17.81
N LEU A 447 -6.94 -3.37 -17.29
CA LEU A 447 -7.18 -3.47 -15.85
C LEU A 447 -6.03 -4.22 -15.18
N ARG A 448 -5.70 -3.82 -13.96
CA ARG A 448 -4.76 -4.57 -13.13
C ARG A 448 -5.31 -5.96 -12.85
N ARG A 449 -4.47 -7.00 -13.02
CA ARG A 449 -4.87 -8.41 -12.84
C ARG A 449 -5.53 -8.65 -11.47
N HIS A 450 -5.00 -8.01 -10.42
CA HIS A 450 -5.47 -8.20 -9.04
C HIS A 450 -6.62 -7.24 -8.64
N ALA A 451 -7.10 -6.36 -9.54
CA ALA A 451 -8.11 -5.36 -9.18
C ALA A 451 -9.41 -5.98 -8.62
N PRO A 452 -10.02 -7.04 -9.20
CA PRO A 452 -11.25 -7.62 -8.65
C PRO A 452 -11.07 -8.17 -7.24
N ARG A 453 -9.95 -8.88 -6.98
CA ARG A 453 -9.60 -9.35 -5.63
C ARG A 453 -9.39 -8.20 -4.67
N THR A 454 -8.67 -7.16 -5.10
CA THR A 454 -8.43 -5.98 -4.27
C THR A 454 -9.73 -5.31 -3.86
N MET A 455 -10.73 -5.22 -4.77
CA MET A 455 -12.05 -4.69 -4.42
C MET A 455 -12.74 -5.55 -3.35
N ARG A 456 -12.68 -6.87 -3.45
CA ARG A 456 -13.22 -7.76 -2.40
C ARG A 456 -12.50 -7.55 -1.07
N ARG A 457 -11.16 -7.55 -1.04
CA ARG A 457 -10.38 -7.29 0.18
C ARG A 457 -10.70 -5.93 0.82
N LEU A 458 -10.88 -4.89 0.01
CA LEU A 458 -11.28 -3.57 0.50
C LEU A 458 -12.70 -3.57 1.11
N ARG A 459 -13.61 -4.37 0.55
CA ARG A 459 -14.94 -4.57 1.17
C ARG A 459 -14.84 -5.32 2.50
N ASP A 460 -14.06 -6.40 2.57
CA ASP A 460 -13.80 -7.16 3.79
C ASP A 460 -13.10 -6.30 4.85
N ALA A 461 -12.16 -5.46 4.43
CA ALA A 461 -11.55 -4.43 5.26
C ALA A 461 -12.55 -3.30 5.64
N GLY A 462 -13.80 -3.34 5.15
CA GLY A 462 -14.98 -2.58 5.57
C GLY A 462 -15.27 -1.32 4.77
N MET A 463 -14.86 -1.27 3.53
CA MET A 463 -15.38 -0.29 2.58
C MET A 463 -16.79 -0.71 2.14
N ASN A 464 -17.79 0.08 2.51
CA ASN A 464 -19.19 -0.21 2.18
C ASN A 464 -19.57 0.33 0.80
N ARG A 465 -18.83 1.31 0.29
CA ARG A 465 -19.09 1.98 -0.98
C ARG A 465 -17.80 2.18 -1.76
N LEU A 466 -17.77 1.63 -2.98
CA LEU A 466 -16.67 1.73 -3.93
C LEU A 466 -17.13 2.54 -5.15
N VAL A 467 -16.45 3.64 -5.42
CA VAL A 467 -16.82 4.61 -6.45
C VAL A 467 -15.65 4.79 -7.42
N MET A 468 -15.91 4.83 -8.72
CA MET A 468 -14.91 5.13 -9.73
C MET A 468 -15.15 6.50 -10.35
N LEU A 469 -14.09 7.28 -10.48
CA LEU A 469 -14.06 8.52 -11.25
C LEU A 469 -13.25 8.32 -12.53
N THR A 470 -13.73 8.83 -13.66
CA THR A 470 -12.98 8.76 -14.91
C THR A 470 -13.41 9.86 -15.89
N GLY A 471 -12.45 10.34 -16.68
CA GLY A 471 -12.73 11.19 -17.85
C GLY A 471 -13.24 10.42 -19.07
N ASP A 472 -13.23 9.08 -19.00
CA ASP A 472 -13.66 8.24 -20.12
C ASP A 472 -15.18 8.25 -20.29
N ARG A 473 -15.63 7.72 -21.45
CA ARG A 473 -17.04 7.54 -21.77
C ARG A 473 -17.76 6.61 -20.81
N ALA A 474 -19.05 6.85 -20.62
CA ALA A 474 -19.86 6.12 -19.66
C ALA A 474 -19.99 4.61 -19.96
N GLU A 475 -20.05 4.19 -21.23
CA GLU A 475 -20.23 2.78 -21.61
C GLU A 475 -19.05 1.90 -21.17
N PRO A 476 -17.78 2.17 -21.55
CA PRO A 476 -16.63 1.39 -21.09
C PRO A 476 -16.39 1.50 -19.58
N ALA A 477 -16.72 2.66 -19.00
CA ALA A 477 -16.58 2.84 -17.56
C ALA A 477 -17.53 1.94 -16.75
N ARG A 478 -18.78 1.78 -17.20
CA ARG A 478 -19.75 0.89 -16.57
C ARG A 478 -19.37 -0.58 -16.71
N GLU A 479 -18.79 -0.99 -17.84
CA GLU A 479 -18.26 -2.35 -18.01
C GLU A 479 -17.18 -2.67 -16.95
N VAL A 480 -16.21 -1.78 -16.80
CA VAL A 480 -15.17 -1.90 -15.77
C VAL A 480 -15.79 -1.98 -14.36
N ALA A 481 -16.76 -1.13 -14.07
CA ALA A 481 -17.43 -1.14 -12.76
C ALA A 481 -18.17 -2.45 -12.49
N THR A 482 -18.81 -3.01 -13.50
CA THR A 482 -19.51 -4.30 -13.39
C THR A 482 -18.55 -5.43 -13.11
N VAL A 483 -17.41 -5.49 -13.82
CA VAL A 483 -16.36 -6.49 -13.60
C VAL A 483 -15.75 -6.38 -12.20
N LEU A 484 -15.53 -5.17 -11.71
CA LEU A 484 -14.93 -4.91 -10.40
C LEU A 484 -15.94 -4.89 -9.23
N GLY A 485 -17.23 -5.00 -9.51
CA GLY A 485 -18.29 -4.95 -8.50
C GLY A 485 -18.37 -3.60 -7.79
N LEU A 486 -18.19 -2.48 -8.51
CA LEU A 486 -18.27 -1.12 -7.96
C LEU A 486 -19.72 -0.67 -7.81
N ASP A 487 -19.97 0.21 -6.83
CA ASP A 487 -21.34 0.67 -6.50
C ASP A 487 -21.75 1.87 -7.36
N GLU A 488 -20.81 2.72 -7.81
CA GLU A 488 -21.09 3.93 -8.56
C GLU A 488 -19.95 4.28 -9.51
N VAL A 489 -20.30 4.94 -10.60
CA VAL A 489 -19.35 5.44 -11.62
C VAL A 489 -19.70 6.85 -12.04
N TYR A 490 -18.77 7.76 -11.87
CA TYR A 490 -18.82 9.10 -12.44
C TYR A 490 -17.91 9.14 -13.67
N ALA A 491 -18.52 9.02 -14.84
CA ALA A 491 -17.84 9.07 -16.14
C ALA A 491 -17.81 10.48 -16.71
N GLU A 492 -16.96 10.72 -17.72
CA GLU A 492 -16.84 11.99 -18.44
C GLU A 492 -16.52 13.19 -17.54
N GLN A 493 -15.77 12.93 -16.43
CA GLN A 493 -15.46 13.94 -15.43
C GLN A 493 -14.25 14.79 -15.82
N THR A 494 -14.41 16.10 -15.71
CA THR A 494 -13.27 17.03 -15.71
C THR A 494 -12.56 17.00 -14.34
N PRO A 495 -11.33 17.54 -14.24
CA PRO A 495 -10.65 17.63 -12.94
C PRO A 495 -11.45 18.38 -11.87
N ALA A 496 -12.23 19.39 -12.25
CA ALA A 496 -13.08 20.13 -11.32
C ALA A 496 -14.29 19.29 -10.86
N ASP A 497 -14.88 18.50 -11.75
CA ASP A 497 -15.99 17.61 -11.43
C ASP A 497 -15.53 16.48 -10.51
N LYS A 498 -14.31 15.92 -10.69
CA LYS A 498 -13.71 14.95 -9.76
C LYS A 498 -13.63 15.51 -8.34
N VAL A 499 -13.15 16.75 -8.17
CA VAL A 499 -13.09 17.40 -6.85
C VAL A 499 -14.48 17.56 -6.24
N ALA A 500 -15.47 17.96 -7.03
CA ALA A 500 -16.86 18.12 -6.58
C ALA A 500 -17.45 16.77 -6.14
N ALA A 501 -17.24 15.70 -6.92
CA ALA A 501 -17.68 14.35 -6.59
C ALA A 501 -17.06 13.84 -5.27
N VAL A 502 -15.75 14.00 -5.08
CA VAL A 502 -15.06 13.61 -3.83
C VAL A 502 -15.61 14.40 -2.63
N ARG A 503 -15.86 15.70 -2.75
CA ARG A 503 -16.47 16.50 -1.69
C ARG A 503 -17.87 16.02 -1.33
N CYS A 504 -18.69 15.69 -2.33
CA CYS A 504 -20.04 15.16 -2.12
C CYS A 504 -19.99 13.83 -1.36
N GLU A 505 -19.07 12.90 -1.69
CA GLU A 505 -18.92 11.65 -0.94
C GLU A 505 -18.40 11.90 0.48
N ARG A 506 -17.47 12.85 0.65
CA ARG A 506 -16.95 13.25 1.97
C ARG A 506 -18.01 13.83 2.91
N GLU A 507 -19.02 14.52 2.39
CA GLU A 507 -20.15 15.00 3.19
C GLU A 507 -21.03 13.86 3.72
N ARG A 508 -21.04 12.72 3.03
CA ARG A 508 -21.84 11.54 3.41
C ARG A 508 -21.14 10.63 4.39
N ALA A 509 -19.83 10.43 4.21
CA ALA A 509 -19.04 9.49 4.99
C ALA A 509 -17.55 9.84 5.01
N VAL A 510 -16.79 9.17 5.88
CA VAL A 510 -15.32 9.24 5.85
C VAL A 510 -14.85 8.59 4.56
N THR A 511 -14.30 9.42 3.67
CA THR A 511 -14.00 9.07 2.28
C THR A 511 -12.50 9.04 2.04
N VAL A 512 -12.02 7.94 1.46
CA VAL A 512 -10.68 7.80 0.91
C VAL A 512 -10.73 8.07 -0.59
N MET A 513 -9.79 8.86 -1.10
CA MET A 513 -9.56 9.02 -2.55
C MET A 513 -8.22 8.42 -2.91
N VAL A 514 -8.19 7.56 -3.94
CA VAL A 514 -6.97 6.95 -4.47
C VAL A 514 -6.77 7.37 -5.91
N GLY A 515 -5.57 7.81 -6.23
CA GLY A 515 -5.17 8.20 -7.59
C GLY A 515 -3.68 8.00 -7.81
N ASP A 516 -3.24 8.05 -9.08
CA ASP A 516 -1.82 7.97 -9.47
C ASP A 516 -1.09 9.31 -9.33
N GLY A 517 -1.83 10.38 -9.21
CA GLY A 517 -1.49 11.61 -8.57
C GLY A 517 -1.19 12.84 -9.37
N ILE A 518 -0.79 12.84 -10.61
CA ILE A 518 -0.40 14.12 -11.26
C ILE A 518 -1.65 14.99 -11.52
N ASN A 519 -2.71 14.40 -12.03
CA ASN A 519 -3.96 15.09 -12.34
C ASN A 519 -4.96 15.07 -11.19
N ASP A 520 -4.79 14.17 -10.23
CA ASP A 520 -5.74 13.92 -9.15
C ASP A 520 -5.37 14.62 -7.83
N ALA A 521 -4.23 15.32 -7.76
CA ALA A 521 -3.77 15.99 -6.55
C ALA A 521 -4.85 16.88 -5.90
N PRO A 522 -5.67 17.67 -6.65
CA PRO A 522 -6.77 18.42 -6.06
C PRO A 522 -7.90 17.55 -5.50
N ALA A 523 -8.17 16.40 -6.13
CA ALA A 523 -9.18 15.44 -5.66
C ALA A 523 -8.71 14.68 -4.43
N LEU A 524 -7.42 14.29 -4.37
CA LEU A 524 -6.78 13.70 -3.18
C LEU A 524 -6.87 14.63 -1.98
N ALA A 525 -6.52 15.91 -2.15
CA ALA A 525 -6.61 16.92 -1.10
C ALA A 525 -8.06 17.24 -0.66
N ALA A 526 -9.06 16.97 -1.50
CA ALA A 526 -10.47 17.19 -1.19
C ALA A 526 -11.08 16.06 -0.34
N ALA A 527 -10.50 14.87 -0.33
CA ALA A 527 -10.95 13.71 0.43
C ALA A 527 -10.76 13.89 1.95
N THR A 528 -11.26 12.95 2.76
CA THR A 528 -10.89 12.85 4.18
C THR A 528 -9.50 12.26 4.32
N VAL A 529 -9.14 11.32 3.44
CA VAL A 529 -7.81 10.73 3.32
C VAL A 529 -7.47 10.60 1.85
N GLY A 530 -6.45 11.30 1.41
CA GLY A 530 -5.89 11.16 0.07
C GLY A 530 -4.80 10.09 0.05
N VAL A 531 -4.86 9.17 -0.93
CA VAL A 531 -3.89 8.08 -1.12
C VAL A 531 -3.28 8.19 -2.51
N ALA A 532 -1.99 8.42 -2.57
CA ALA A 532 -1.23 8.40 -3.83
C ALA A 532 -0.66 7.01 -4.09
N MET A 533 -0.83 6.52 -5.32
CA MET A 533 -0.26 5.25 -5.77
C MET A 533 1.05 5.47 -6.51
N GLY A 534 2.02 4.60 -6.19
CA GLY A 534 3.27 4.50 -6.91
C GLY A 534 4.14 5.76 -6.84
N ALA A 535 5.45 5.58 -6.81
CA ALA A 535 6.40 6.68 -6.75
C ALA A 535 6.71 7.32 -8.13
N ARG A 536 5.80 7.23 -9.11
CA ARG A 536 6.04 7.68 -10.49
C ARG A 536 5.96 9.19 -10.71
N GLY A 537 5.45 9.92 -9.73
CA GLY A 537 5.31 11.38 -9.83
C GLY A 537 5.68 12.01 -8.50
N ALA A 538 6.96 12.09 -8.23
CA ALA A 538 7.50 12.30 -6.88
C ALA A 538 7.16 13.65 -6.23
N THR A 539 6.43 14.57 -6.81
CA THR A 539 6.38 15.91 -6.25
C THR A 539 4.99 16.43 -5.92
N ALA A 540 4.07 16.53 -6.86
CA ALA A 540 2.79 17.19 -6.59
C ALA A 540 1.79 16.28 -5.86
N SER A 541 1.77 15.00 -6.16
CA SER A 541 0.78 14.05 -5.64
C SER A 541 1.12 13.52 -4.27
N SER A 542 2.39 13.18 -4.07
CA SER A 542 2.86 12.77 -2.75
C SER A 542 2.76 13.92 -1.74
N GLU A 543 2.88 15.18 -2.17
CA GLU A 543 2.68 16.34 -1.31
C GLU A 543 1.20 16.59 -0.97
N ALA A 544 0.29 16.26 -1.87
CA ALA A 544 -1.15 16.43 -1.68
C ALA A 544 -1.81 15.26 -0.92
N ALA A 545 -1.17 14.08 -0.89
CA ALA A 545 -1.72 12.88 -0.28
C ALA A 545 -1.38 12.76 1.21
N ASP A 546 -2.29 12.18 1.99
CA ASP A 546 -2.07 11.81 3.40
C ASP A 546 -1.37 10.46 3.53
N ILE A 547 -1.51 9.60 2.53
CA ILE A 547 -0.93 8.25 2.47
C ILE A 547 -0.28 8.04 1.11
N VAL A 548 0.88 7.41 1.11
CA VAL A 548 1.59 7.03 -0.13
C VAL A 548 1.86 5.54 -0.11
N LEU A 549 1.39 4.85 -1.15
CA LEU A 549 1.77 3.46 -1.41
C LEU A 549 3.12 3.48 -2.13
N THR A 550 4.14 2.88 -1.53
CA THR A 550 5.51 2.87 -2.09
C THR A 550 5.62 2.00 -3.34
N THR A 551 4.71 1.06 -3.48
CA THR A 551 4.57 0.17 -4.62
C THR A 551 3.36 0.57 -5.48
N ASP A 552 3.35 0.12 -6.72
CA ASP A 552 2.22 0.27 -7.63
C ASP A 552 1.13 -0.82 -7.39
N ARG A 553 0.89 -1.13 -6.10
CA ARG A 553 -0.02 -2.20 -5.63
C ARG A 553 -1.16 -1.61 -4.78
N LEU A 554 -2.35 -1.59 -5.35
CA LEU A 554 -3.56 -1.07 -4.68
C LEU A 554 -3.99 -1.94 -3.48
N ASP A 555 -3.68 -3.24 -3.48
CA ASP A 555 -3.99 -4.16 -2.38
C ASP A 555 -3.31 -3.78 -1.06
N ARG A 556 -2.17 -3.07 -1.10
CA ARG A 556 -1.52 -2.50 0.10
C ARG A 556 -2.41 -1.50 0.85
N LEU A 557 -3.39 -0.90 0.18
CA LEU A 557 -4.40 -0.08 0.85
C LEU A 557 -5.28 -0.92 1.78
N ALA A 558 -5.66 -2.14 1.39
CA ALA A 558 -6.41 -3.04 2.26
C ALA A 558 -5.59 -3.42 3.50
N ASP A 559 -4.29 -3.72 3.33
CA ASP A 559 -3.39 -3.98 4.46
C ASP A 559 -3.32 -2.78 5.42
N ALA A 560 -3.19 -1.57 4.86
CA ALA A 560 -3.17 -0.34 5.65
C ALA A 560 -4.48 -0.11 6.42
N MET A 561 -5.63 -0.43 5.81
CA MET A 561 -6.93 -0.34 6.47
C MET A 561 -7.07 -1.31 7.63
N ASP A 562 -6.65 -2.55 7.45
CA ASP A 562 -6.67 -3.56 8.52
C ASP A 562 -5.77 -3.13 9.69
N ILE A 563 -4.58 -2.63 9.40
CA ILE A 563 -3.67 -2.05 10.40
C ILE A 563 -4.32 -0.86 11.11
N ALA A 564 -4.93 0.04 10.37
CA ALA A 564 -5.57 1.24 10.91
C ALA A 564 -6.75 0.90 11.83
N ARG A 565 -7.61 -0.02 11.40
CA ARG A 565 -8.77 -0.50 12.19
C ARG A 565 -8.35 -1.24 13.44
N TRP A 566 -7.36 -2.12 13.32
CA TRP A 566 -6.82 -2.84 14.46
C TRP A 566 -6.21 -1.88 15.49
N SER A 567 -5.37 -0.95 15.05
CA SER A 567 -4.73 0.04 15.92
C SER A 567 -5.77 0.92 16.63
N ARG A 568 -6.80 1.38 15.90
CA ARG A 568 -7.91 2.13 16.46
C ARG A 568 -8.73 1.31 17.47
N HIS A 569 -9.03 0.04 17.15
CA HIS A 569 -9.76 -0.86 18.06
C HIS A 569 -8.99 -1.02 19.39
N ILE A 570 -7.70 -1.32 19.33
CA ILE A 570 -6.86 -1.45 20.51
C ILE A 570 -6.76 -0.13 21.29
N ALA A 571 -6.64 1.01 20.61
CA ALA A 571 -6.61 2.31 21.25
C ALA A 571 -7.89 2.59 22.04
N VAL A 572 -9.06 2.38 21.42
CA VAL A 572 -10.37 2.59 22.07
C VAL A 572 -10.57 1.61 23.20
N GLN A 573 -10.29 0.31 22.99
CA GLN A 573 -10.38 -0.72 24.02
C GLN A 573 -9.56 -0.36 25.26
N SER A 574 -8.28 0.03 25.05
CA SER A 574 -7.37 0.41 26.14
C SER A 574 -7.86 1.62 26.91
N ALA A 575 -8.32 2.65 26.18
CA ALA A 575 -8.84 3.86 26.78
C ALA A 575 -10.10 3.62 27.62
N VAL A 576 -11.08 2.88 27.07
CA VAL A 576 -12.34 2.57 27.75
C VAL A 576 -12.10 1.67 28.97
N ALA A 577 -11.26 0.63 28.85
CA ALA A 577 -10.94 -0.24 29.97
C ALA A 577 -10.23 0.52 31.10
N GLY A 578 -9.23 1.33 30.77
CA GLY A 578 -8.50 2.15 31.74
C GLY A 578 -9.41 3.13 32.48
N MET A 579 -10.23 3.88 31.77
CA MET A 579 -11.18 4.83 32.37
C MET A 579 -12.22 4.14 33.28
N SER A 580 -12.73 2.98 32.87
CA SER A 580 -13.70 2.23 33.66
C SER A 580 -13.09 1.72 34.97
N LEU A 581 -11.85 1.20 34.90
CA LEU A 581 -11.13 0.74 36.09
C LEU A 581 -10.79 1.90 37.03
N SER A 582 -10.32 3.05 36.52
CA SER A 582 -10.07 4.23 37.30
C SER A 582 -11.33 4.78 37.98
N LEU A 583 -12.47 4.82 37.28
CA LEU A 583 -13.74 5.24 37.85
C LEU A 583 -14.17 4.32 38.99
N LEU A 584 -14.07 3.01 38.80
CA LEU A 584 -14.37 2.04 39.85
C LEU A 584 -13.48 2.24 41.09
N ALA A 585 -12.17 2.40 40.87
CA ALA A 585 -11.23 2.67 41.92
C ALA A 585 -11.49 4.00 42.67
N MET A 586 -11.93 5.05 41.94
CA MET A 586 -12.38 6.31 42.57
C MET A 586 -13.58 6.10 43.50
N VAL A 587 -14.56 5.31 43.12
CA VAL A 587 -15.73 4.99 43.98
C VAL A 587 -15.27 4.24 45.23
N VAL A 588 -14.37 3.24 45.05
CA VAL A 588 -13.81 2.48 46.20
C VAL A 588 -13.02 3.37 47.15
N ALA A 589 -12.24 4.33 46.62
CA ALA A 589 -11.52 5.32 47.39
C ALA A 589 -12.48 6.28 48.12
N ALA A 590 -13.56 6.73 47.46
CA ALA A 590 -14.56 7.62 48.09
C ALA A 590 -15.27 6.95 49.29
N VAL A 591 -15.55 5.62 49.22
CA VAL A 591 -16.07 4.84 50.35
C VAL A 591 -15.06 4.71 51.48
N GLY A 592 -13.77 4.85 51.22
CA GLY A 592 -12.67 4.82 52.18
C GLY A 592 -12.01 3.43 52.30
N TRP A 593 -12.29 2.50 51.39
CA TRP A 593 -11.63 1.18 51.36
C TRP A 593 -10.27 1.20 50.67
N LEU A 594 -9.95 2.24 49.95
CA LEU A 594 -8.69 2.39 49.25
C LEU A 594 -7.93 3.61 49.77
N PRO A 595 -6.90 3.44 50.62
CA PRO A 595 -6.06 4.57 51.09
C PRO A 595 -5.19 5.13 49.97
N PRO A 596 -4.71 6.41 50.08
CA PRO A 596 -4.01 7.10 48.99
C PRO A 596 -2.82 6.31 48.40
N ALA A 597 -1.97 5.71 49.23
CA ALA A 597 -0.78 4.97 48.78
C ALA A 597 -1.16 3.68 48.00
N ALA A 598 -2.17 2.93 48.48
CA ALA A 598 -2.66 1.76 47.77
C ALA A 598 -3.39 2.16 46.48
N GLY A 599 -4.09 3.31 46.47
CA GLY A 599 -4.70 3.88 45.30
C GLY A 599 -3.70 4.24 44.20
N ALA A 600 -2.57 4.83 44.58
CA ALA A 600 -1.46 5.16 43.68
C ALA A 600 -0.88 3.89 43.03
N LEU A 601 -0.62 2.83 43.82
CA LEU A 601 -0.12 1.55 43.30
C LEU A 601 -1.11 0.87 42.37
N LEU A 602 -2.42 0.90 42.70
CA LEU A 602 -3.46 0.33 41.86
C LEU A 602 -3.51 1.08 40.51
N GLN A 603 -3.44 2.41 40.54
CA GLN A 603 -3.47 3.23 39.32
C GLN A 603 -2.28 2.94 38.43
N GLU A 604 -1.05 2.80 38.99
CA GLU A 604 0.13 2.41 38.24
C GLU A 604 -0.05 1.04 37.57
N GLY A 605 -0.64 0.09 38.30
CA GLY A 605 -0.99 -1.23 37.76
C GLY A 605 -1.96 -1.15 36.55
N ILE A 606 -2.95 -0.25 36.61
CA ILE A 606 -3.90 0.02 35.54
C ILE A 606 -3.15 0.63 34.34
N ASP A 607 -2.28 1.62 34.56
CA ASP A 607 -1.52 2.31 33.53
C ASP A 607 -0.61 1.36 32.76
N VAL A 608 0.15 0.52 33.49
CA VAL A 608 1.01 -0.53 32.89
C VAL A 608 0.20 -1.52 32.07
N ALA A 609 -0.93 -2.01 32.60
CA ALA A 609 -1.79 -2.94 31.89
C ALA A 609 -2.35 -2.35 30.59
N VAL A 610 -2.77 -1.09 30.61
CA VAL A 610 -3.29 -0.36 29.47
C VAL A 610 -2.21 -0.13 28.41
N ILE A 611 -1.00 0.23 28.80
CA ILE A 611 0.14 0.41 27.87
C ILE A 611 0.49 -0.94 27.23
N LEU A 612 0.59 -2.01 28.02
CA LEU A 612 0.86 -3.36 27.50
C LEU A 612 -0.22 -3.81 26.51
N ASN A 613 -1.49 -3.50 26.80
CA ASN A 613 -2.57 -3.76 25.86
C ASN A 613 -2.44 -2.90 24.58
N ALA A 614 -2.08 -1.62 24.69
CA ALA A 614 -1.87 -0.74 23.54
C ALA A 614 -0.73 -1.23 22.63
N LEU A 615 0.34 -1.80 23.19
CA LEU A 615 1.45 -2.40 22.43
C LEU A 615 1.03 -3.64 21.62
N ARG A 616 -0.13 -4.24 21.89
CA ARG A 616 -0.68 -5.30 21.03
C ARG A 616 -0.97 -4.79 19.59
N ALA A 617 -1.09 -3.49 19.41
CA ALA A 617 -1.19 -2.91 18.07
C ALA A 617 0.05 -3.17 17.20
N LEU A 618 1.23 -3.43 17.80
CA LEU A 618 2.43 -3.90 17.09
C LEU A 618 2.28 -5.33 16.55
N ARG A 619 1.47 -6.16 17.18
CA ARG A 619 1.18 -7.52 16.76
C ARG A 619 -0.05 -7.50 15.88
N GLY A 620 0.06 -8.00 14.64
CA GLY A 620 -1.09 -8.11 13.75
C GLY A 620 -2.18 -9.01 14.31
N ASN A 621 -3.39 -8.79 13.88
CA ASN A 621 -4.41 -9.84 13.89
C ASN A 621 -4.18 -10.61 12.58
N THR A 622 -3.14 -11.43 12.53
CA THR A 622 -2.87 -12.27 11.37
C THR A 622 -3.93 -13.35 11.32
N THR A 623 -4.93 -13.11 10.49
CA THR A 623 -5.77 -14.15 9.90
C THR A 623 -5.13 -14.67 8.62
N ASP A 624 -3.81 -14.52 8.49
CA ASP A 624 -3.09 -15.04 7.35
C ASP A 624 -3.19 -16.57 7.36
N VAL A 625 -3.70 -17.10 6.28
CA VAL A 625 -3.72 -18.54 6.03
C VAL A 625 -2.25 -18.98 5.92
N GLU A 626 -1.77 -19.67 6.95
CA GLU A 626 -0.40 -20.17 6.97
C GLU A 626 -0.29 -21.30 5.93
N VAL A 627 0.39 -20.99 4.82
CA VAL A 627 0.60 -21.95 3.73
C VAL A 627 1.95 -22.64 3.93
N PRO A 628 2.01 -23.99 3.92
CA PRO A 628 3.29 -24.69 3.99
C PRO A 628 4.24 -24.29 2.85
N ALA A 629 5.55 -24.22 3.12
CA ALA A 629 6.56 -23.80 2.15
C ALA A 629 6.55 -24.62 0.84
N ASP A 630 6.26 -25.92 0.91
CA ASP A 630 6.13 -26.76 -0.28
C ASP A 630 4.90 -26.39 -1.12
N THR A 631 3.79 -26.03 -0.48
CA THR A 631 2.57 -25.54 -1.15
C THR A 631 2.81 -24.18 -1.78
N GLU A 632 3.57 -23.30 -1.13
CA GLU A 632 3.97 -22.00 -1.67
C GLU A 632 4.81 -22.15 -2.94
N LYS A 633 5.81 -23.01 -2.94
CA LYS A 633 6.61 -23.31 -4.13
C LYS A 633 5.73 -23.84 -5.28
N MET A 634 4.75 -24.67 -4.94
CA MET A 634 3.80 -25.21 -5.91
C MET A 634 2.93 -24.10 -6.51
N LEU A 635 2.39 -23.19 -5.67
CA LEU A 635 1.61 -22.04 -6.11
C LEU A 635 2.41 -21.13 -7.06
N ARG A 636 3.68 -20.82 -6.73
CA ARG A 636 4.57 -20.03 -7.61
C ARG A 636 4.82 -20.72 -8.95
N ARG A 637 5.00 -22.04 -8.95
CA ARG A 637 5.18 -22.82 -10.19
C ARG A 637 3.94 -22.75 -11.06
N PHE A 638 2.76 -23.04 -10.54
CA PHE A 638 1.50 -22.99 -11.31
C PHE A 638 1.17 -21.58 -11.80
N SER A 639 1.48 -20.56 -11.02
CA SER A 639 1.35 -19.17 -11.45
C SER A 639 2.21 -18.85 -12.68
N ALA A 640 3.47 -19.31 -12.71
CA ALA A 640 4.36 -19.15 -13.86
C ALA A 640 3.85 -19.93 -15.09
N GLU A 641 3.34 -21.17 -14.90
CA GLU A 641 2.73 -21.95 -15.97
C GLU A 641 1.50 -21.26 -16.57
N HIS A 642 0.67 -20.58 -15.76
CA HIS A 642 -0.46 -19.76 -16.22
C HIS A 642 -0.02 -18.62 -17.15
N ASP A 643 1.08 -17.92 -16.81
CA ASP A 643 1.58 -16.84 -17.66
C ASP A 643 1.97 -17.35 -19.06
N GLU A 644 2.60 -18.54 -19.14
CA GLU A 644 2.93 -19.16 -20.43
C GLU A 644 1.70 -19.65 -21.19
N LEU A 645 0.72 -20.23 -20.49
CA LEU A 645 -0.49 -20.79 -21.12
C LEU A 645 -1.42 -19.70 -21.64
N ARG A 646 -1.47 -18.55 -20.97
CA ARG A 646 -2.34 -17.42 -21.33
C ARG A 646 -2.09 -16.92 -22.75
N ASP A 647 -0.82 -16.83 -23.15
CA ASP A 647 -0.44 -16.39 -24.49
C ASP A 647 -0.89 -17.40 -25.56
N THR A 648 -1.05 -18.66 -25.17
CA THR A 648 -1.47 -19.73 -26.08
C THR A 648 -2.99 -19.82 -26.24
N LEU A 649 -3.79 -19.27 -25.31
CA LEU A 649 -5.25 -19.29 -25.41
C LEU A 649 -5.79 -18.59 -26.68
N GLY A 650 -5.06 -17.62 -27.21
CA GLY A 650 -5.40 -16.91 -28.45
C GLY A 650 -5.62 -17.85 -29.62
N VAL A 651 -4.89 -18.96 -29.68
CA VAL A 651 -5.00 -19.98 -30.75
C VAL A 651 -6.41 -20.57 -30.82
N LEU A 652 -7.11 -20.76 -29.70
CA LEU A 652 -8.49 -21.26 -29.69
C LEU A 652 -9.45 -20.27 -30.35
N ARG A 653 -9.30 -19.00 -30.06
CA ARG A 653 -10.09 -17.93 -30.66
C ARG A 653 -9.77 -17.77 -32.14
N ASP A 654 -8.49 -17.74 -32.50
CA ASP A 654 -8.06 -17.58 -33.89
C ASP A 654 -8.57 -18.75 -34.75
N SER A 655 -8.59 -19.97 -34.18
CA SER A 655 -9.19 -21.14 -34.85
C SER A 655 -10.70 -20.97 -35.09
N ALA A 656 -11.43 -20.43 -34.12
CA ALA A 656 -12.85 -20.16 -34.26
C ALA A 656 -13.09 -19.04 -35.29
N ASP A 657 -12.30 -17.97 -35.29
CA ASP A 657 -12.40 -16.83 -36.20
C ASP A 657 -12.11 -17.28 -37.67
N LEU A 658 -11.09 -18.12 -37.90
CA LEU A 658 -10.78 -18.69 -39.19
C LEU A 658 -11.91 -19.60 -39.68
N LEU A 659 -12.43 -20.47 -38.82
CA LEU A 659 -13.56 -21.35 -39.15
C LEU A 659 -14.82 -20.57 -39.49
N ALA A 660 -15.11 -19.50 -38.76
CA ALA A 660 -16.25 -18.62 -39.03
C ALA A 660 -16.12 -17.86 -40.37
N ALA A 661 -14.88 -17.53 -40.75
CA ALA A 661 -14.60 -16.84 -42.02
C ALA A 661 -14.73 -17.76 -43.22
N ALA A 662 -14.11 -18.96 -43.18
CA ALA A 662 -14.19 -20.00 -44.22
C ALA A 662 -13.73 -21.36 -43.67
N PRO A 663 -14.52 -22.44 -43.84
CA PRO A 663 -14.14 -23.79 -43.40
C PRO A 663 -13.19 -24.44 -44.40
N ASP A 664 -12.05 -23.79 -44.64
CA ASP A 664 -11.05 -24.24 -45.62
C ASP A 664 -9.90 -25.07 -44.99
N ALA A 665 -8.88 -25.39 -45.76
CA ALA A 665 -7.71 -26.11 -45.29
C ALA A 665 -6.94 -25.35 -44.19
N THR A 666 -6.98 -24.02 -44.18
CA THR A 666 -6.34 -23.19 -43.19
C THR A 666 -7.06 -23.32 -41.86
N ALA A 667 -8.38 -23.25 -41.86
CA ALA A 667 -9.22 -23.48 -40.68
C ALA A 667 -9.01 -24.89 -40.11
N LEU A 668 -8.90 -25.94 -40.95
CA LEU A 668 -8.61 -27.31 -40.53
C LEU A 668 -7.23 -27.40 -39.84
N GLN A 669 -6.18 -26.81 -40.41
CA GLN A 669 -4.85 -26.81 -39.81
C GLN A 669 -4.85 -26.05 -38.46
N SER A 670 -5.56 -24.95 -38.38
CA SER A 670 -5.70 -24.16 -37.11
C SER A 670 -6.45 -24.97 -36.04
N LEU A 671 -7.53 -25.67 -36.39
CA LEU A 671 -8.27 -26.56 -35.50
C LEU A 671 -7.38 -27.67 -34.92
N LEU A 672 -6.61 -28.36 -35.80
CA LEU A 672 -5.68 -29.41 -35.39
C LEU A 672 -4.57 -28.88 -34.48
N THR A 673 -4.13 -27.64 -34.71
CA THR A 673 -3.15 -26.97 -33.85
C THR A 673 -3.75 -26.62 -32.49
N ALA A 674 -4.97 -26.10 -32.48
CA ALA A 674 -5.70 -25.82 -31.24
C ALA A 674 -5.94 -27.10 -30.41
N HIS A 675 -6.34 -28.19 -31.07
CA HIS A 675 -6.53 -29.47 -30.40
C HIS A 675 -5.23 -30.03 -29.80
N ARG A 676 -4.11 -29.97 -30.53
CA ARG A 676 -2.80 -30.37 -29.97
C ARG A 676 -2.42 -29.53 -28.74
N LEU A 677 -2.62 -28.22 -28.77
CA LEU A 677 -2.35 -27.34 -27.64
C LEU A 677 -3.18 -27.76 -26.40
N LEU A 678 -4.46 -28.08 -26.60
CA LEU A 678 -5.32 -28.59 -25.54
C LEU A 678 -4.77 -29.86 -24.90
N VAL A 679 -4.45 -30.86 -25.72
CA VAL A 679 -4.00 -32.18 -25.25
C VAL A 679 -2.60 -32.14 -24.65
N ASP A 680 -1.68 -31.39 -25.25
CA ASP A 680 -0.26 -31.45 -24.89
C ASP A 680 0.10 -30.47 -23.75
N ARG A 681 -0.69 -29.39 -23.54
CA ARG A 681 -0.34 -28.35 -22.57
C ARG A 681 -1.46 -28.05 -21.58
N ILE A 682 -2.66 -27.75 -22.03
CA ILE A 682 -3.73 -27.26 -21.15
C ILE A 682 -4.27 -28.38 -20.25
N LEU A 683 -4.73 -29.50 -20.82
CA LEU A 683 -5.29 -30.59 -20.03
C LEU A 683 -4.31 -31.23 -19.05
N PRO A 684 -3.02 -31.43 -19.37
CA PRO A 684 -2.03 -31.88 -18.37
C PRO A 684 -1.83 -30.90 -17.21
N HIS A 685 -1.90 -29.60 -17.47
CA HIS A 685 -1.82 -28.56 -16.45
C HIS A 685 -3.01 -28.63 -15.49
N GLU A 686 -4.25 -28.60 -16.00
CA GLU A 686 -5.48 -28.73 -15.23
C GLU A 686 -5.50 -30.02 -14.36
N GLN A 687 -5.02 -31.13 -14.94
CA GLN A 687 -4.90 -32.38 -14.19
C GLN A 687 -3.85 -32.34 -13.09
N ALA A 688 -2.76 -31.63 -13.30
CA ALA A 688 -1.73 -31.44 -12.28
C ALA A 688 -2.25 -30.58 -11.11
N GLU A 689 -3.05 -29.56 -11.36
CA GLU A 689 -3.73 -28.77 -10.32
C GLU A 689 -4.70 -29.63 -9.51
N GLU A 690 -5.53 -30.41 -10.17
CA GLU A 690 -6.50 -31.30 -9.50
C GLU A 690 -5.81 -32.34 -8.60
N THR A 691 -4.66 -32.87 -9.04
CA THR A 691 -4.00 -33.97 -8.34
C THR A 691 -2.95 -33.50 -7.31
N LEU A 692 -2.36 -32.34 -7.50
CA LEU A 692 -1.26 -31.85 -6.67
C LEU A 692 -1.63 -30.58 -5.88
N LEU A 693 -2.14 -29.54 -6.56
CA LEU A 693 -2.36 -28.23 -5.97
C LEU A 693 -3.59 -28.19 -5.05
N TYR A 694 -4.74 -28.64 -5.53
CA TYR A 694 -5.99 -28.56 -4.75
C TYR A 694 -5.96 -29.41 -3.47
N PRO A 695 -5.39 -30.63 -3.46
CA PRO A 695 -5.22 -31.38 -2.22
C PRO A 695 -4.29 -30.68 -1.21
N ALA A 696 -3.24 -29.99 -1.70
CA ALA A 696 -2.34 -29.23 -0.86
C ALA A 696 -3.00 -27.99 -0.26
N LEU A 697 -3.93 -27.36 -0.98
CA LEU A 697 -4.71 -26.20 -0.54
C LEU A 697 -5.87 -26.56 0.40
N ALA A 698 -6.33 -27.80 0.41
CA ALA A 698 -7.48 -28.20 1.22
C ALA A 698 -7.34 -27.87 2.71
N ARG A 699 -6.17 -28.13 3.32
CA ARG A 699 -5.93 -27.80 4.74
C ARG A 699 -5.86 -26.29 4.99
N PRO A 700 -5.03 -25.52 4.27
CA PRO A 700 -4.98 -24.06 4.45
C PRO A 700 -6.32 -23.36 4.28
N LEU A 701 -7.14 -23.82 3.34
CA LEU A 701 -8.44 -23.19 3.03
C LEU A 701 -9.62 -23.72 3.84
N GLY A 702 -9.39 -24.61 4.81
CA GLY A 702 -10.43 -25.08 5.72
C GLY A 702 -11.27 -26.26 5.22
N GLY A 703 -10.89 -26.90 4.10
CA GLY A 703 -11.51 -28.09 3.57
C GLY A 703 -11.53 -28.20 2.04
N GLY A 704 -11.77 -29.39 1.52
CA GLY A 704 -11.80 -29.66 0.05
C GLY A 704 -12.95 -28.95 -0.69
N GLU A 705 -13.94 -28.41 0.02
CA GLU A 705 -15.03 -27.64 -0.60
C GLU A 705 -14.55 -26.31 -1.19
N ALA A 706 -13.45 -25.77 -0.69
CA ALA A 706 -12.88 -24.49 -1.16
C ALA A 706 -12.40 -24.56 -2.63
N THR A 707 -12.02 -25.74 -3.13
CA THR A 707 -11.56 -25.95 -4.51
C THR A 707 -12.63 -26.65 -5.38
N ALA A 708 -13.75 -27.09 -4.81
CA ALA A 708 -14.76 -27.88 -5.52
C ALA A 708 -15.37 -27.18 -6.76
N THR A 709 -15.44 -25.83 -6.72
CA THR A 709 -15.93 -25.07 -7.89
C THR A 709 -14.94 -25.15 -9.05
N MET A 710 -13.64 -25.09 -8.77
CA MET A 710 -12.59 -25.19 -9.78
C MET A 710 -12.54 -26.60 -10.37
N SER A 711 -12.58 -27.63 -9.54
CA SER A 711 -12.69 -29.03 -10.01
C SER A 711 -13.88 -29.26 -10.96
N ARG A 712 -15.00 -28.59 -10.71
CA ARG A 712 -16.15 -28.63 -11.62
C ARG A 712 -15.87 -27.92 -12.95
N THR A 713 -15.14 -26.80 -12.89
CA THR A 713 -14.71 -26.07 -14.10
C THR A 713 -13.77 -26.94 -14.94
N HIS A 714 -12.80 -27.65 -14.32
CA HIS A 714 -11.92 -28.60 -14.99
C HIS A 714 -12.69 -29.69 -15.72
N ALA A 715 -13.74 -30.25 -15.09
CA ALA A 715 -14.59 -31.22 -15.73
C ALA A 715 -15.29 -30.69 -17.00
N GLU A 716 -15.70 -29.42 -17.00
CA GLU A 716 -16.31 -28.76 -18.15
C GLU A 716 -15.28 -28.44 -19.25
N ILE A 717 -14.07 -28.01 -18.88
CA ILE A 717 -12.94 -27.81 -19.78
C ILE A 717 -12.61 -29.13 -20.50
N GLN A 718 -12.47 -30.22 -19.73
CA GLN A 718 -12.23 -31.56 -20.29
C GLN A 718 -13.33 -31.95 -21.26
N ARG A 719 -14.61 -31.79 -20.93
CA ARG A 719 -15.76 -32.11 -21.78
C ARG A 719 -15.74 -31.37 -23.11
N LEU A 720 -15.42 -30.05 -23.08
CA LEU A 720 -15.34 -29.24 -24.29
C LEU A 720 -14.11 -29.64 -25.15
N ALA A 721 -12.98 -29.89 -24.51
CA ALA A 721 -11.76 -30.34 -25.20
C ALA A 721 -11.95 -31.68 -25.86
N ASP A 722 -12.60 -32.66 -25.22
CA ASP A 722 -12.94 -33.97 -25.79
C ASP A 722 -13.85 -33.82 -27.01
N ARG A 723 -14.82 -32.90 -26.96
CA ARG A 723 -15.75 -32.64 -28.05
C ARG A 723 -15.05 -31.98 -29.24
N ILE A 724 -14.13 -31.03 -29.01
CA ILE A 724 -13.26 -30.46 -30.05
C ILE A 724 -12.38 -31.53 -30.64
N GLY A 725 -11.80 -32.43 -29.82
CA GLY A 725 -11.01 -33.56 -30.29
C GLY A 725 -11.77 -34.54 -31.16
N ALA A 726 -13.00 -34.86 -30.83
CA ALA A 726 -13.87 -35.70 -31.63
C ALA A 726 -14.15 -35.08 -33.01
N HIS A 727 -14.45 -33.80 -33.08
CA HIS A 727 -14.64 -33.08 -34.34
C HIS A 727 -13.34 -32.95 -35.12
N ALA A 728 -12.22 -32.68 -34.48
CA ALA A 728 -10.91 -32.63 -35.14
C ALA A 728 -10.52 -33.95 -35.78
N GLY A 729 -10.76 -35.08 -35.08
CA GLY A 729 -10.54 -36.44 -35.64
C GLY A 729 -11.41 -36.75 -36.85
N LEU A 730 -12.69 -36.36 -36.81
CA LEU A 730 -13.61 -36.54 -37.96
C LEU A 730 -13.19 -35.67 -39.16
N ALA A 731 -12.81 -34.44 -38.93
CA ALA A 731 -12.38 -33.51 -39.97
C ALA A 731 -11.02 -33.92 -40.57
N GLU A 732 -10.08 -34.41 -39.78
CA GLU A 732 -8.80 -34.96 -40.24
C GLU A 732 -9.01 -36.18 -41.11
N ALA A 733 -9.86 -37.12 -40.69
CA ALA A 733 -10.20 -38.31 -41.44
C ALA A 733 -10.90 -38.01 -42.80
N ALA A 734 -11.71 -36.94 -42.81
CA ALA A 734 -12.42 -36.49 -44.01
C ALA A 734 -11.56 -35.58 -44.91
N GLY A 735 -10.43 -35.07 -44.41
CA GLY A 735 -9.59 -34.10 -45.09
C GLY A 735 -10.22 -32.69 -45.16
N ALA A 736 -11.36 -32.46 -44.51
CA ALA A 736 -12.08 -31.17 -44.49
C ALA A 736 -13.07 -31.12 -43.32
N ILE A 737 -13.36 -29.91 -42.82
CA ILE A 737 -14.41 -29.68 -41.81
C ILE A 737 -15.77 -29.75 -42.52
N GLN A 738 -16.66 -30.61 -42.04
CA GLN A 738 -17.98 -30.80 -42.63
C GLN A 738 -18.96 -29.72 -42.16
N PRO A 739 -19.94 -29.30 -42.99
CA PRO A 739 -20.88 -28.24 -42.65
C PRO A 739 -21.66 -28.46 -41.34
N ASP A 740 -21.98 -29.72 -41.02
CA ASP A 740 -22.69 -30.11 -39.80
C ASP A 740 -21.85 -30.04 -38.53
N GLN A 741 -20.53 -29.87 -38.68
CA GLN A 741 -19.62 -29.69 -37.53
C GLN A 741 -19.42 -28.22 -37.12
N ILE A 742 -19.65 -27.27 -38.04
CA ILE A 742 -19.23 -25.89 -37.92
C ILE A 742 -19.85 -25.22 -36.70
N ASP A 743 -21.16 -25.25 -36.54
CA ASP A 743 -21.86 -24.56 -35.47
C ASP A 743 -21.43 -25.07 -34.09
N ASP A 744 -21.26 -26.36 -33.95
CA ASP A 744 -20.86 -27.01 -32.72
C ASP A 744 -19.37 -26.71 -32.36
N LEU A 745 -18.50 -26.78 -33.38
CA LEU A 745 -17.09 -26.41 -33.23
C LEU A 745 -16.92 -24.95 -32.81
N LEU A 746 -17.65 -24.00 -33.42
CA LEU A 746 -17.63 -22.60 -33.04
C LEU A 746 -18.09 -22.41 -31.61
N ALA A 747 -19.19 -23.07 -31.22
CA ALA A 747 -19.70 -23.02 -29.86
C ALA A 747 -18.69 -23.54 -28.83
N CYS A 748 -18.02 -24.68 -29.17
CA CYS A 748 -17.00 -25.28 -28.30
C CYS A 748 -15.73 -24.44 -28.22
N LEU A 749 -15.20 -23.92 -29.32
CA LEU A 749 -13.95 -23.14 -29.35
C LEU A 749 -14.11 -21.79 -28.61
N TYR A 750 -15.16 -21.02 -28.94
CA TYR A 750 -15.41 -19.76 -28.22
C TYR A 750 -15.79 -19.98 -26.74
N GLY A 751 -16.61 -21.04 -26.48
CA GLY A 751 -17.00 -21.39 -25.12
C GLY A 751 -15.81 -21.79 -24.27
N LEU A 752 -14.92 -22.63 -24.79
CA LEU A 752 -13.72 -23.08 -24.10
C LEU A 752 -12.74 -21.92 -23.88
N TYR A 753 -12.53 -21.06 -24.88
CA TYR A 753 -11.70 -19.87 -24.75
C TYR A 753 -12.19 -18.93 -23.60
N ALA A 754 -13.51 -18.68 -23.57
CA ALA A 754 -14.09 -17.83 -22.52
C ALA A 754 -13.98 -18.47 -21.13
N LEU A 755 -14.21 -19.80 -21.06
CA LEU A 755 -14.16 -20.57 -19.81
C LEU A 755 -12.74 -20.60 -19.24
N LEU A 756 -11.73 -20.91 -20.05
CA LEU A 756 -10.33 -20.95 -19.63
C LEU A 756 -9.83 -19.58 -19.18
N ARG A 757 -10.19 -18.51 -19.88
CA ARG A 757 -9.87 -17.15 -19.44
C ARG A 757 -10.41 -16.82 -18.05
N LEU A 758 -11.68 -17.18 -17.81
CA LEU A 758 -12.32 -16.94 -16.52
C LEU A 758 -11.70 -17.83 -15.44
N HIS A 759 -11.44 -19.08 -15.76
CA HIS A 759 -10.86 -20.06 -14.86
C HIS A 759 -9.47 -19.61 -14.35
N PHE A 760 -8.56 -19.26 -15.25
CA PHE A 760 -7.23 -18.76 -14.89
C PHE A 760 -7.29 -17.50 -13.99
N VAL A 761 -8.17 -16.54 -14.30
CA VAL A 761 -8.38 -15.37 -13.45
C VAL A 761 -8.86 -15.77 -12.05
N GLN A 762 -9.78 -16.73 -11.95
CA GLN A 762 -10.32 -17.17 -10.66
C GLN A 762 -9.26 -17.88 -9.81
N GLU A 763 -8.38 -18.68 -10.38
CA GLU A 763 -7.30 -19.36 -9.66
C GLU A 763 -6.22 -18.37 -9.22
N GLU A 764 -5.82 -17.47 -10.08
CA GLU A 764 -4.89 -16.40 -9.73
C GLU A 764 -5.41 -15.55 -8.56
N GLU A 765 -6.69 -15.22 -8.59
CA GLU A 765 -7.32 -14.41 -7.54
C GLU A 765 -7.52 -15.17 -6.22
N ASN A 766 -7.85 -16.45 -6.27
CA ASN A 766 -8.24 -17.19 -5.08
C ASN A 766 -7.07 -17.97 -4.44
N TYR A 767 -6.12 -18.45 -5.25
CA TYR A 767 -5.09 -19.38 -4.77
C TYR A 767 -3.67 -18.86 -4.91
N PHE A 768 -3.24 -18.36 -6.09
CA PHE A 768 -1.82 -18.03 -6.29
C PHE A 768 -1.34 -16.86 -5.45
N THR A 769 -2.25 -16.00 -5.08
CA THR A 769 -1.98 -14.90 -4.14
C THR A 769 -1.68 -15.36 -2.71
N LEU A 770 -1.95 -16.61 -2.36
CA LEU A 770 -1.54 -17.18 -1.06
C LEU A 770 -0.01 -17.35 -0.99
N ALA A 771 0.67 -17.51 -2.13
CA ALA A 771 2.12 -17.55 -2.20
C ALA A 771 2.80 -16.18 -2.07
N GLU A 772 2.06 -15.10 -2.32
CA GLU A 772 2.57 -13.73 -2.22
C GLU A 772 2.46 -13.16 -0.80
N ALA A 773 1.66 -13.79 0.07
CA ALA A 773 1.38 -13.32 1.42
C ALA A 773 2.37 -13.84 2.49
N ALA A 774 3.20 -14.86 2.19
CA ALA A 774 4.11 -15.47 3.16
C ALA A 774 5.46 -14.73 3.22
N PRO A 775 5.97 -14.31 4.40
CA PRO A 775 7.31 -13.77 4.52
C PRO A 775 8.34 -14.90 4.35
N GLU A 776 9.33 -14.70 3.49
CA GLU A 776 10.47 -15.61 3.28
C GLU A 776 11.40 -15.70 4.52
N SER A 777 10.92 -16.14 5.69
CA SER A 777 11.75 -16.22 6.89
C SER A 777 12.48 -17.54 7.11
N ASP A 778 12.25 -18.61 6.33
CA ASP A 778 12.77 -19.95 6.65
C ASP A 778 13.52 -20.69 5.54
N LEU A 779 13.90 -20.06 4.44
CA LEU A 779 14.61 -20.74 3.35
C LEU A 779 16.13 -20.93 3.56
N ASN A 780 16.72 -20.36 4.64
CA ASN A 780 18.17 -20.49 4.92
C ASN A 780 18.54 -21.42 6.08
N ALA A 781 17.60 -22.20 6.61
CA ALA A 781 17.87 -23.07 7.79
C ALA A 781 18.06 -24.57 7.46
N GLY A 782 18.26 -24.96 6.21
CA GLY A 782 18.23 -26.37 5.88
C GLY A 782 19.13 -26.88 4.77
N ASP A 783 20.38 -26.40 4.65
CA ASP A 783 21.35 -27.12 3.80
C ASP A 783 22.82 -26.89 4.21
N GLU A 784 23.14 -27.14 5.47
CA GLU A 784 24.52 -27.42 5.92
C GLU A 784 24.61 -28.82 6.51
N SER A 785 24.58 -29.84 5.69
CA SER A 785 25.18 -31.13 6.03
C SER A 785 25.20 -32.07 4.84
N HIS A 786 26.25 -32.03 4.02
CA HIS A 786 26.88 -33.24 3.54
C HIS A 786 28.36 -32.99 3.12
N PRO A 787 29.31 -33.60 3.78
CA PRO A 787 30.69 -33.50 3.36
C PRO A 787 30.93 -34.42 2.14
N ILE A 788 31.51 -33.86 1.09
CA ILE A 788 32.06 -34.58 -0.04
C ILE A 788 33.26 -35.37 0.44
N ALA A 789 33.17 -36.67 0.41
CA ALA A 789 34.31 -37.57 0.47
C ALA A 789 34.50 -38.28 -0.89
N ARG A 790 35.64 -37.97 -1.52
CA ARG A 790 36.34 -38.60 -2.65
C ARG A 790 35.76 -38.39 -4.04
#